data_7b543b071938ec6e3893bc622cff7cc5
#
_entry.id   7b543b071938ec6e3893bc622cff7cc5
#
_cell.length_a   1.000
_cell.length_b   1.000
_cell.length_c   1.000
_cell.angle_alpha   90.00
_cell.angle_beta   90.00
_cell.angle_gamma   90.00
#
_symmetry.space_group_name_H-M   'P 1'
#
loop_
_entity.id
_entity.type
_entity.pdbx_description
1 polymer ?
#
loop_
_entity_poly.entity_id
_entity_poly.type
_entity_poly.pdbx_seq_one_letter_code
_entity_poly.pdbx_strand_id
1 'polypeptide(L)'
;ATLMYWSCNFGAFRGLGGLLAGRVELRAEQNVSGLESPSSLAYNHPLNSRLDVPEGGIAPGVRFNLVQGDRVIAMRCYTDGSVLPIGVDTSGGGRAALATVEGQSCLRWVVEDGSQYLFSAETGTLLSYTTTDRQVISNASSYLDVRHAGDGSLRQIWNLWDGLLNVENVTSTGYTIALYTPGQITGTDGQGFYTITGAPLKTFTLSLDAEEKFTITEQAPARQPYAVTWWNDGLAWNMRQGTGEDALTTLRTRTELEPENSVWQLVTEISKNGIVAARTCAIYQTTDVGDLLLTLAEGYGSPEEQTTQYAYDQCGRLRTETAPDGSQTHDAYDLYGRLLSRDEPWAESGRRITRYTYACSGEADFSNEPATETADLLPLEGHVKTLTSTTWKYTTANHIKRTERRVTGLGVAGTRLTAEEQWLAGAANIHARGRTRFSRDLDGVQTWHDYAATTEHGALYTETVETRINGEAVPGQSTRAVTWITAEGQRVREENYLLLSTGQWALTGSAVYEFDTQNRWVKRTAGNGRLTERELMCDGGLLWEIDENGIRTDYAYDTARQLVETTRSAVMDGETVITPETITTYARDAAGRVLSTRQDTGAMTTQESTEYDLLGRMTSSTDVLGRVTTCAYSQDGLTTTQTVPSGATFVTRSAPDGTVMEESGTGQRHVIYAIDLVSDGVRTFTKAVSGETQTELQRSIVNGAGETLRTGVPNTVGGVIYTRNTYNARGQLTKTQTDAGNAATTMAPTLWEYDAFGNKTKETWKLADPATVSNSRITTWSYGVEQARDEVYRVVTATRNNSRGTTYDETQKTLASSLSPTLESKVISIDPRGNASEQWSEYGPGAVRTQKSSIPTSDITAAATVIDGFIISQMETRLLSAATITRDAAT
;
A
#
# COMPACT_ATOMS: atom_id res chain seq x y z
N ALA A 1 -6.24 -8.42 -38.96
CA ALA A 1 -6.95 -7.44 -38.16
C ALA A 1 -6.13 -7.24 -36.91
N THR A 2 -5.73 -6.01 -36.60
CA THR A 2 -4.96 -5.68 -35.40
C THR A 2 -5.90 -5.09 -34.38
N LEU A 3 -5.91 -5.64 -33.19
CA LEU A 3 -6.77 -5.24 -32.08
C LEU A 3 -6.11 -4.18 -31.23
N MET A 4 -6.79 -3.05 -31.05
CA MET A 4 -6.40 -2.03 -30.08
C MET A 4 -7.27 -2.12 -28.84
N TYR A 5 -6.64 -2.14 -27.67
CA TYR A 5 -7.34 -2.08 -26.40
C TYR A 5 -7.21 -0.68 -25.79
N TRP A 6 -8.31 -0.06 -25.53
CA TRP A 6 -8.38 1.10 -24.66
C TRP A 6 -9.25 0.77 -23.46
N SER A 7 -8.70 0.91 -22.26
CA SER A 7 -9.47 0.66 -21.06
C SER A 7 -9.76 1.94 -20.32
N CYS A 8 -11.02 2.24 -20.12
CA CYS A 8 -11.47 3.26 -19.19
C CYS A 8 -11.86 2.60 -17.88
N ASN A 9 -11.09 2.85 -16.83
CA ASN A 9 -11.51 2.55 -15.49
C ASN A 9 -12.50 3.63 -15.06
N PHE A 10 -13.78 3.31 -15.04
CA PHE A 10 -14.74 4.11 -14.30
C PHE A 10 -14.43 3.87 -12.82
N GLY A 11 -13.93 4.88 -12.15
CA GLY A 11 -13.48 4.97 -10.78
C GLY A 11 -13.58 3.72 -9.90
N ALA A 12 -12.64 3.54 -9.01
CA ALA A 12 -12.69 2.44 -8.05
C ALA A 12 -13.99 2.53 -7.25
N PHE A 13 -14.90 1.59 -7.51
CA PHE A 13 -16.15 1.47 -6.78
C PHE A 13 -15.89 1.20 -5.31
N ARG A 14 -16.20 2.13 -4.47
CA ARG A 14 -16.14 1.99 -3.01
C ARG A 14 -17.52 1.90 -2.38
N GLY A 15 -18.47 1.31 -3.06
CA GLY A 15 -19.81 1.06 -2.53
C GLY A 15 -20.15 -0.40 -2.64
N LEU A 16 -20.67 -1.04 -1.62
CA LEU A 16 -21.05 -2.45 -1.60
C LEU A 16 -19.91 -3.44 -1.92
N GLY A 17 -18.75 -3.24 -1.29
CA GLY A 17 -17.73 -4.27 -1.23
C GLY A 17 -17.12 -4.70 -2.56
N GLY A 18 -16.78 -3.78 -3.45
CA GLY A 18 -16.08 -4.11 -4.70
C GLY A 18 -16.90 -4.89 -5.73
N LEU A 19 -18.21 -4.98 -5.53
CA LEU A 19 -19.13 -5.86 -6.26
C LEU A 19 -19.20 -5.59 -7.77
N LEU A 20 -18.81 -4.40 -8.23
CA LEU A 20 -19.00 -3.96 -9.60
C LEU A 20 -17.81 -3.22 -10.20
N ALA A 21 -16.60 -3.52 -9.79
CA ALA A 21 -15.40 -3.05 -10.48
C ALA A 21 -15.40 -3.59 -11.92
N GLY A 22 -16.19 -2.98 -12.78
CA GLY A 22 -16.25 -3.24 -14.20
C GLY A 22 -15.21 -2.40 -14.91
N ARG A 23 -14.46 -3.01 -15.79
CA ARG A 23 -13.56 -2.34 -16.71
C ARG A 23 -14.26 -2.27 -18.06
N VAL A 24 -14.60 -1.07 -18.52
CA VAL A 24 -15.04 -0.88 -19.91
C VAL A 24 -13.79 -0.85 -20.77
N GLU A 25 -13.58 -1.86 -21.56
CA GLU A 25 -12.57 -1.89 -22.59
C GLU A 25 -13.23 -1.51 -23.92
N LEU A 26 -12.80 -0.39 -24.48
CA LEU A 26 -13.17 -0.01 -25.81
C LEU A 26 -12.19 -0.66 -26.77
N ARG A 27 -12.70 -1.57 -27.56
CA ARG A 27 -11.94 -2.27 -28.58
C ARG A 27 -12.29 -1.67 -29.94
N ALA A 28 -11.30 -1.15 -30.65
CA ALA A 28 -11.47 -0.79 -32.05
C ALA A 28 -10.69 -1.79 -32.90
N GLU A 29 -11.38 -2.54 -33.75
CA GLU A 29 -10.76 -3.37 -34.79
C GLU A 29 -10.44 -2.48 -35.99
N GLN A 30 -9.16 -2.41 -36.38
CA GLN A 30 -8.75 -1.76 -37.61
C GLN A 30 -8.72 -2.80 -38.70
N ASN A 31 -9.63 -2.69 -39.64
CA ASN A 31 -9.53 -3.39 -40.94
C ASN A 31 -8.80 -2.52 -41.94
N VAL A 32 -8.30 -3.15 -43.01
CA VAL A 32 -7.56 -2.49 -44.12
C VAL A 32 -8.38 -1.37 -44.78
N SER A 33 -9.65 -1.20 -44.45
CA SER A 33 -10.58 -0.20 -45.00
C SER A 33 -11.06 0.89 -44.03
N GLY A 34 -10.58 0.94 -42.78
CA GLY A 34 -10.98 1.98 -41.80
C GLY A 34 -11.46 1.41 -40.46
N LEU A 35 -11.87 2.32 -39.54
CA LEU A 35 -12.49 1.95 -38.26
C LEU A 35 -13.83 1.25 -38.53
N GLU A 36 -14.03 0.11 -37.90
CA GLU A 36 -15.34 -0.51 -37.87
C GLU A 36 -16.32 0.29 -36.97
N SER A 37 -17.59 0.07 -37.15
CA SER A 37 -18.67 0.76 -36.40
C SER A 37 -18.57 0.46 -34.90
N PRO A 38 -19.22 1.24 -34.02
CA PRO A 38 -19.28 0.99 -32.57
C PRO A 38 -19.75 -0.40 -32.15
N SER A 39 -20.19 -1.24 -33.06
CA SER A 39 -20.51 -2.67 -32.82
C SER A 39 -19.30 -3.49 -32.33
N SER A 40 -18.08 -2.99 -32.53
CA SER A 40 -16.85 -3.58 -31.98
C SER A 40 -16.53 -3.15 -30.54
N LEU A 41 -17.30 -2.25 -29.96
CA LEU A 41 -17.15 -1.87 -28.55
C LEU A 41 -17.64 -2.99 -27.65
N ALA A 42 -16.78 -3.48 -26.79
CA ALA A 42 -17.12 -4.53 -25.86
C ALA A 42 -17.06 -4.05 -24.43
N TYR A 43 -17.94 -4.57 -23.61
CA TYR A 43 -17.99 -4.31 -22.20
C TYR A 43 -17.53 -5.54 -21.41
N ASN A 44 -16.35 -5.44 -20.83
CA ASN A 44 -15.78 -6.50 -19.99
C ASN A 44 -16.20 -6.32 -18.54
N HIS A 45 -17.19 -7.06 -18.14
CA HIS A 45 -17.67 -7.10 -16.76
C HIS A 45 -17.66 -8.56 -16.27
N PRO A 46 -17.28 -8.82 -15.00
CA PRO A 46 -17.30 -10.15 -14.42
C PRO A 46 -18.60 -10.92 -14.64
N LEU A 47 -19.72 -10.22 -14.51
CA LEU A 47 -21.07 -10.82 -14.67
C LEU A 47 -21.45 -11.07 -16.12
N ASN A 48 -20.69 -10.57 -17.09
CA ASN A 48 -20.86 -10.86 -18.53
C ASN A 48 -19.88 -11.94 -18.99
N SER A 49 -19.70 -12.97 -18.17
CA SER A 49 -18.79 -14.08 -18.47
C SER A 49 -19.56 -15.33 -18.80
N ARG A 50 -19.11 -16.10 -19.80
CA ARG A 50 -19.65 -17.41 -20.19
C ARG A 50 -18.54 -18.32 -20.69
N LEU A 51 -18.83 -19.61 -20.77
CA LEU A 51 -17.98 -20.57 -21.47
C LEU A 51 -18.65 -20.95 -22.78
N ASP A 52 -17.88 -20.92 -23.88
CA ASP A 52 -18.28 -21.56 -25.10
C ASP A 52 -17.83 -23.04 -25.05
N VAL A 53 -18.72 -23.90 -24.60
CA VAL A 53 -18.46 -25.32 -24.41
C VAL A 53 -18.92 -26.11 -25.66
N PRO A 54 -18.17 -27.14 -26.09
CA PRO A 54 -18.61 -28.02 -27.18
C PRO A 54 -19.78 -28.91 -26.78
N GLU A 55 -20.43 -29.49 -27.77
CA GLU A 55 -21.49 -30.47 -27.55
C GLU A 55 -20.95 -31.67 -26.74
N GLY A 56 -21.57 -31.94 -25.58
CA GLY A 56 -21.13 -32.96 -24.62
C GLY A 56 -20.38 -32.41 -23.41
N GLY A 57 -20.20 -31.10 -23.32
CA GLY A 57 -19.65 -30.43 -22.12
C GLY A 57 -18.12 -30.49 -21.98
N ILE A 58 -17.62 -30.11 -20.83
CA ILE A 58 -16.19 -30.08 -20.52
C ILE A 58 -15.75 -31.43 -19.97
N ALA A 59 -14.83 -32.08 -20.66
CA ALA A 59 -14.24 -33.38 -20.30
C ALA A 59 -12.72 -33.38 -20.55
N PRO A 60 -11.96 -34.33 -20.00
CA PRO A 60 -10.53 -34.44 -20.26
C PRO A 60 -10.19 -34.47 -21.75
N GLY A 61 -9.23 -33.62 -22.16
CA GLY A 61 -8.81 -33.45 -23.56
C GLY A 61 -9.59 -32.40 -24.34
N VAL A 62 -10.71 -31.91 -23.82
CA VAL A 62 -11.57 -30.88 -24.46
C VAL A 62 -10.92 -29.50 -24.38
N ARG A 63 -10.99 -28.76 -25.50
CA ARG A 63 -10.70 -27.35 -25.59
C ARG A 63 -12.00 -26.55 -25.62
N PHE A 64 -12.07 -25.45 -24.92
CA PHE A 64 -13.22 -24.56 -24.88
C PHE A 64 -12.75 -23.12 -24.61
N ASN A 65 -13.63 -22.14 -24.74
CA ASN A 65 -13.29 -20.73 -24.52
C ASN A 65 -14.03 -20.18 -23.31
N LEU A 66 -13.32 -19.44 -22.48
CA LEU A 66 -13.90 -18.51 -21.53
C LEU A 66 -14.06 -17.17 -22.22
N VAL A 67 -15.29 -16.69 -22.29
CA VAL A 67 -15.64 -15.40 -22.91
C VAL A 67 -16.06 -14.42 -21.83
N GLN A 68 -15.36 -13.30 -21.76
CA GLN A 68 -15.69 -12.17 -20.86
C GLN A 68 -15.83 -10.91 -21.72
N GLY A 69 -17.06 -10.59 -22.09
CA GLY A 69 -17.30 -9.55 -23.07
C GLY A 69 -16.70 -9.93 -24.42
N ASP A 70 -15.65 -9.25 -24.86
CA ASP A 70 -14.89 -9.53 -26.08
C ASP A 70 -13.60 -10.33 -25.83
N ARG A 71 -13.20 -10.44 -24.56
CA ARG A 71 -12.03 -11.23 -24.19
C ARG A 71 -12.35 -12.71 -24.30
N VAL A 72 -11.59 -13.41 -25.11
CA VAL A 72 -11.71 -14.86 -25.29
C VAL A 72 -10.42 -15.51 -24.80
N ILE A 73 -10.53 -16.32 -23.75
CA ILE A 73 -9.42 -17.09 -23.20
C ILE A 73 -9.67 -18.55 -23.61
N ALA A 74 -8.81 -19.10 -24.47
CA ALA A 74 -8.85 -20.49 -24.78
C ALA A 74 -8.40 -21.33 -23.58
N MET A 75 -9.17 -22.36 -23.25
CA MET A 75 -8.96 -23.23 -22.09
C MET A 75 -8.84 -24.67 -22.55
N ARG A 76 -8.09 -25.49 -21.81
CA ARG A 76 -7.99 -26.94 -22.05
C ARG A 76 -8.16 -27.69 -20.74
N CYS A 77 -9.02 -28.68 -20.74
CA CYS A 77 -9.14 -29.64 -19.66
C CYS A 77 -8.11 -30.78 -19.88
N TYR A 78 -7.31 -31.07 -18.88
CA TYR A 78 -6.30 -32.13 -18.87
C TYR A 78 -6.85 -33.43 -18.29
N THR A 79 -6.14 -34.52 -18.47
CA THR A 79 -6.57 -35.87 -18.03
C THR A 79 -6.64 -36.01 -16.52
N ASP A 80 -6.00 -35.12 -15.76
CA ASP A 80 -6.02 -35.03 -14.29
C ASP A 80 -7.16 -34.16 -13.77
N GLY A 81 -8.03 -33.62 -14.62
CA GLY A 81 -9.13 -32.72 -14.24
C GLY A 81 -8.74 -31.25 -14.11
N SER A 82 -7.45 -30.94 -14.22
CA SER A 82 -7.02 -29.53 -14.22
C SER A 82 -7.46 -28.84 -15.52
N VAL A 83 -7.75 -27.53 -15.43
CA VAL A 83 -8.11 -26.71 -16.58
C VAL A 83 -7.19 -25.51 -16.62
N LEU A 84 -6.46 -25.36 -17.70
CA LEU A 84 -5.48 -24.30 -17.87
C LEU A 84 -5.79 -23.46 -19.11
N PRO A 85 -5.51 -22.16 -19.08
CA PRO A 85 -5.60 -21.31 -20.26
C PRO A 85 -4.57 -21.73 -21.32
N ILE A 86 -4.93 -21.56 -22.59
CA ILE A 86 -4.09 -21.81 -23.74
C ILE A 86 -4.07 -20.53 -24.58
N GLY A 87 -2.88 -20.01 -24.94
CA GLY A 87 -2.77 -18.88 -25.89
C GLY A 87 -2.20 -17.60 -25.29
N VAL A 88 -2.18 -16.56 -26.11
CA VAL A 88 -1.38 -15.34 -25.94
C VAL A 88 -1.83 -14.45 -24.78
N ASP A 89 -3.08 -14.53 -24.36
CA ASP A 89 -3.60 -13.69 -23.26
C ASP A 89 -3.79 -14.48 -21.97
N THR A 90 -2.68 -14.76 -21.31
CA THR A 90 -2.66 -15.32 -19.95
C THR A 90 -2.66 -14.24 -18.86
N SER A 91 -2.75 -12.96 -19.26
CA SER A 91 -2.81 -11.82 -18.36
C SER A 91 -4.14 -11.74 -17.60
N GLY A 92 -4.30 -12.53 -16.65
CA GLY A 92 -5.51 -12.71 -15.86
C GLY A 92 -5.54 -14.11 -15.31
N GLY A 93 -4.33 -14.65 -15.12
CA GLY A 93 -3.97 -15.99 -14.65
C GLY A 93 -4.91 -16.56 -13.60
N GLY A 94 -6.12 -16.87 -14.03
CA GLY A 94 -7.08 -17.56 -13.19
C GLY A 94 -6.75 -19.06 -13.18
N ARG A 95 -7.09 -19.72 -12.09
CA ARG A 95 -6.97 -21.15 -11.91
C ARG A 95 -8.34 -21.78 -12.04
N ALA A 96 -8.48 -22.74 -12.95
CA ALA A 96 -9.76 -23.40 -13.20
C ALA A 96 -9.66 -24.90 -12.87
N ALA A 97 -10.74 -25.43 -12.32
CA ALA A 97 -10.89 -26.85 -12.05
C ALA A 97 -12.34 -27.27 -12.20
N LEU A 98 -12.56 -28.50 -12.66
CA LEU A 98 -13.88 -29.11 -12.60
C LEU A 98 -14.23 -29.39 -11.14
N ALA A 99 -15.47 -29.12 -10.77
CA ALA A 99 -16.01 -29.33 -9.42
C ALA A 99 -17.44 -29.83 -9.53
N THR A 100 -17.89 -30.60 -8.56
CA THR A 100 -19.30 -30.95 -8.43
C THR A 100 -19.93 -30.09 -7.35
N VAL A 101 -20.91 -29.26 -7.71
CA VAL A 101 -21.63 -28.40 -6.78
C VAL A 101 -23.10 -28.77 -6.83
N GLU A 102 -23.69 -29.17 -5.71
CA GLU A 102 -25.08 -29.60 -5.60
C GLU A 102 -25.47 -30.74 -6.60
N GLY A 103 -24.50 -31.61 -6.92
CA GLY A 103 -24.71 -32.72 -7.87
C GLY A 103 -24.56 -32.34 -9.36
N GLN A 104 -24.31 -31.09 -9.68
CA GLN A 104 -24.07 -30.59 -11.03
C GLN A 104 -22.57 -30.46 -11.31
N SER A 105 -22.12 -30.90 -12.50
CA SER A 105 -20.75 -30.66 -12.95
C SER A 105 -20.54 -29.19 -13.31
N CYS A 106 -19.57 -28.58 -12.67
CA CYS A 106 -19.27 -27.15 -12.81
C CYS A 106 -17.79 -26.93 -13.11
N LEU A 107 -17.47 -25.85 -13.81
CA LEU A 107 -16.13 -25.29 -13.85
C LEU A 107 -16.03 -24.16 -12.81
N ARG A 108 -15.14 -24.32 -11.86
CA ARG A 108 -14.77 -23.24 -10.93
C ARG A 108 -13.49 -22.57 -11.44
N TRP A 109 -13.56 -21.28 -11.69
CA TRP A 109 -12.42 -20.46 -12.05
C TRP A 109 -12.16 -19.43 -10.96
N VAL A 110 -10.93 -19.44 -10.43
CA VAL A 110 -10.46 -18.52 -9.39
C VAL A 110 -9.44 -17.59 -10.02
N VAL A 111 -9.73 -16.29 -9.98
CA VAL A 111 -8.83 -15.25 -10.50
C VAL A 111 -7.74 -14.92 -9.46
N GLU A 112 -6.64 -14.29 -9.88
CA GLU A 112 -5.51 -13.94 -9.00
C GLU A 112 -5.90 -13.04 -7.83
N ASP A 113 -6.89 -12.16 -8.01
CA ASP A 113 -7.45 -11.31 -6.96
C ASP A 113 -8.28 -12.08 -5.92
N GLY A 114 -8.48 -13.38 -6.11
CA GLY A 114 -9.27 -14.26 -5.24
C GLY A 114 -10.78 -14.27 -5.55
N SER A 115 -11.25 -13.54 -6.55
CA SER A 115 -12.62 -13.66 -7.04
C SER A 115 -12.83 -15.03 -7.71
N GLN A 116 -14.06 -15.54 -7.69
CA GLN A 116 -14.38 -16.87 -8.21
C GLN A 116 -15.60 -16.83 -9.12
N TYR A 117 -15.50 -17.55 -10.21
CA TYR A 117 -16.60 -17.79 -11.14
C TYR A 117 -16.99 -19.27 -11.09
N LEU A 118 -18.27 -19.54 -11.06
CA LEU A 118 -18.81 -20.87 -11.15
C LEU A 118 -19.67 -20.97 -12.42
N PHE A 119 -19.24 -21.78 -13.36
CA PHE A 119 -19.95 -22.02 -14.62
C PHE A 119 -20.52 -23.43 -14.65
N SER A 120 -21.64 -23.61 -15.33
CA SER A 120 -22.11 -24.94 -15.71
C SER A 120 -21.12 -25.57 -16.69
N ALA A 121 -20.60 -26.76 -16.40
CA ALA A 121 -19.71 -27.47 -17.33
C ALA A 121 -20.44 -28.03 -18.55
N GLU A 122 -21.75 -28.13 -18.49
CA GLU A 122 -22.62 -28.64 -19.55
C GLU A 122 -23.08 -27.54 -20.51
N THR A 123 -23.55 -26.39 -19.93
CA THR A 123 -24.15 -25.30 -20.73
C THR A 123 -23.21 -24.11 -20.91
N GLY A 124 -22.14 -24.02 -20.16
CA GLY A 124 -21.22 -22.86 -20.15
C GLY A 124 -21.74 -21.60 -19.48
N THR A 125 -22.96 -21.62 -18.93
CA THR A 125 -23.59 -20.47 -18.30
C THR A 125 -22.94 -20.14 -16.95
N LEU A 126 -22.76 -18.85 -16.65
CA LEU A 126 -22.32 -18.38 -15.32
C LEU A 126 -23.43 -18.63 -14.30
N LEU A 127 -23.16 -19.51 -13.35
CA LEU A 127 -24.08 -19.83 -12.25
C LEU A 127 -23.94 -18.85 -11.10
N SER A 128 -22.72 -18.51 -10.72
CA SER A 128 -22.44 -17.52 -9.69
C SER A 128 -21.06 -16.89 -9.84
N TYR A 129 -20.94 -15.66 -9.39
CA TYR A 129 -19.68 -14.93 -9.23
C TYR A 129 -19.49 -14.61 -7.75
N THR A 130 -18.33 -14.95 -7.20
CA THR A 130 -17.95 -14.62 -5.84
C THR A 130 -16.86 -13.56 -5.90
N THR A 131 -17.10 -12.43 -5.28
CA THR A 131 -16.15 -11.31 -5.24
C THR A 131 -14.95 -11.60 -4.33
N THR A 132 -13.93 -10.76 -4.37
CA THR A 132 -12.74 -10.85 -3.50
C THR A 132 -13.10 -10.82 -2.01
N ASP A 133 -14.14 -10.09 -1.64
CA ASP A 133 -14.70 -10.02 -0.29
C ASP A 133 -15.75 -11.10 0.00
N ARG A 134 -15.80 -12.16 -0.84
CA ARG A 134 -16.64 -13.35 -0.65
C ARG A 134 -18.14 -13.15 -0.80
N GLN A 135 -18.59 -12.09 -1.42
CA GLN A 135 -20.02 -11.96 -1.78
C GLN A 135 -20.35 -12.79 -3.01
N VAL A 136 -21.47 -13.50 -2.96
CA VAL A 136 -21.94 -14.31 -4.08
C VAL A 136 -23.06 -13.61 -4.83
N ILE A 137 -22.88 -13.39 -6.11
CA ILE A 137 -23.84 -12.76 -7.01
C ILE A 137 -24.38 -13.82 -7.95
N SER A 138 -25.67 -14.05 -7.90
CA SER A 138 -26.37 -15.00 -8.76
C SER A 138 -27.26 -14.34 -9.83
N ASN A 139 -27.43 -13.01 -9.82
CA ASN A 139 -28.28 -12.28 -10.78
C ASN A 139 -27.69 -10.90 -11.12
N ALA A 140 -27.14 -10.77 -12.32
CA ALA A 140 -26.40 -9.58 -12.78
C ALA A 140 -27.30 -8.45 -13.32
N SER A 141 -28.50 -8.77 -13.81
CA SER A 141 -29.33 -7.85 -14.60
C SER A 141 -29.89 -6.64 -13.83
N SER A 142 -29.82 -6.64 -12.49
CA SER A 142 -30.30 -5.53 -11.65
C SER A 142 -29.29 -4.39 -11.50
N TYR A 143 -28.06 -4.57 -11.95
CA TYR A 143 -26.95 -3.66 -11.69
C TYR A 143 -26.34 -3.06 -12.95
N LEU A 144 -26.57 -3.68 -14.08
CA LEU A 144 -25.98 -3.31 -15.36
C LEU A 144 -27.01 -3.46 -16.48
N ASP A 145 -27.16 -2.44 -17.31
CA ASP A 145 -28.03 -2.46 -18.49
C ASP A 145 -27.22 -2.01 -19.73
N VAL A 146 -27.11 -2.89 -20.72
CA VAL A 146 -26.39 -2.66 -21.98
C VAL A 146 -27.38 -2.63 -23.12
N ARG A 147 -27.45 -1.50 -23.83
CA ARG A 147 -28.43 -1.27 -24.91
C ARG A 147 -27.72 -1.13 -26.26
N HIS A 148 -28.27 -1.80 -27.25
CA HIS A 148 -27.77 -1.82 -28.61
C HIS A 148 -28.76 -1.13 -29.55
N ALA A 149 -28.25 -0.49 -30.61
CA ALA A 149 -29.05 0.02 -31.71
C ALA A 149 -29.64 -1.14 -32.55
N GLY A 150 -30.57 -0.82 -33.45
CA GLY A 150 -31.23 -1.83 -34.27
C GLY A 150 -30.30 -2.59 -35.26
N ASP A 151 -29.10 -2.04 -35.49
CA ASP A 151 -28.03 -2.68 -36.28
C ASP A 151 -27.11 -3.58 -35.44
N GLY A 152 -27.38 -3.70 -34.14
CA GLY A 152 -26.58 -4.48 -33.18
C GLY A 152 -25.41 -3.69 -32.55
N SER A 153 -25.16 -2.46 -32.97
CA SER A 153 -24.10 -1.63 -32.40
C SER A 153 -24.40 -1.21 -30.95
N LEU A 154 -23.37 -1.18 -30.10
CA LEU A 154 -23.47 -0.69 -28.72
C LEU A 154 -23.87 0.79 -28.73
N ARG A 155 -24.93 1.13 -28.01
CA ARG A 155 -25.43 2.50 -27.92
C ARG A 155 -25.29 3.10 -26.53
N GLN A 156 -25.66 2.36 -25.50
CA GLN A 156 -25.64 2.85 -24.11
C GLN A 156 -25.25 1.73 -23.17
N ILE A 157 -24.47 2.11 -22.13
CA ILE A 157 -24.21 1.26 -20.96
C ILE A 157 -24.62 2.08 -19.74
N TRP A 158 -25.61 1.61 -19.01
CA TRP A 158 -26.03 2.19 -17.76
C TRP A 158 -25.59 1.32 -16.59
N ASN A 159 -25.10 1.98 -15.53
CA ASN A 159 -24.75 1.36 -14.28
C ASN A 159 -25.33 2.22 -13.15
N LEU A 160 -25.91 1.57 -12.14
CA LEU A 160 -26.61 2.24 -11.05
C LEU A 160 -25.75 3.28 -10.31
N TRP A 161 -24.45 3.09 -10.23
CA TRP A 161 -23.55 3.93 -9.45
C TRP A 161 -22.74 4.93 -10.27
N ASP A 162 -22.36 4.58 -11.49
CA ASP A 162 -21.49 5.41 -12.34
C ASP A 162 -22.25 6.34 -13.26
N GLY A 163 -23.49 6.01 -13.56
CA GLY A 163 -24.29 6.71 -14.54
C GLY A 163 -24.33 6.04 -15.90
N LEU A 164 -24.30 6.83 -16.94
CA LEU A 164 -24.54 6.41 -18.30
C LEU A 164 -23.37 6.73 -19.21
N LEU A 165 -22.89 5.72 -19.93
CA LEU A 165 -22.05 5.88 -21.11
C LEU A 165 -22.97 5.90 -22.33
N ASN A 166 -22.87 6.94 -23.17
CA ASN A 166 -23.65 7.10 -24.39
C ASN A 166 -22.72 7.27 -25.60
N VAL A 167 -22.91 6.47 -26.65
CA VAL A 167 -22.14 6.55 -27.90
C VAL A 167 -22.82 7.52 -28.85
N GLU A 168 -22.09 8.54 -29.29
CA GLU A 168 -22.59 9.66 -30.10
C GLU A 168 -21.69 9.89 -31.32
N ASN A 169 -22.22 10.67 -32.29
CA ASN A 169 -21.47 11.18 -33.43
C ASN A 169 -20.70 10.11 -34.22
N VAL A 170 -21.34 9.00 -34.46
CA VAL A 170 -20.71 7.89 -35.23
C VAL A 170 -20.49 8.31 -36.67
N THR A 171 -19.23 8.24 -37.12
CA THR A 171 -18.79 8.48 -38.50
C THR A 171 -17.96 7.31 -39.01
N SER A 172 -17.56 7.33 -40.27
CA SER A 172 -16.66 6.31 -40.84
C SER A 172 -15.23 6.37 -40.30
N THR A 173 -14.84 7.48 -39.68
CA THR A 173 -13.48 7.71 -39.14
C THR A 173 -13.44 7.91 -37.62
N GLY A 174 -14.56 7.79 -36.92
CA GLY A 174 -14.57 7.91 -35.47
C GLY A 174 -15.95 8.07 -34.85
N TYR A 175 -15.98 8.19 -33.53
CA TYR A 175 -17.17 8.37 -32.72
C TYR A 175 -16.83 9.05 -31.40
N THR A 176 -17.84 9.54 -30.73
CA THR A 176 -17.70 10.17 -29.40
C THR A 176 -18.43 9.31 -28.37
N ILE A 177 -17.79 9.11 -27.24
CA ILE A 177 -18.40 8.48 -26.06
C ILE A 177 -18.55 9.58 -25.01
N ALA A 178 -19.78 9.79 -24.57
CA ALA A 178 -20.11 10.78 -23.53
C ALA A 178 -20.54 10.08 -22.24
N LEU A 179 -20.01 10.60 -21.11
CA LEU A 179 -20.35 10.11 -19.77
C LEU A 179 -21.28 11.06 -19.07
N TYR A 180 -22.33 10.53 -18.45
CA TYR A 180 -23.34 11.27 -17.72
C TYR A 180 -23.52 10.67 -16.31
N THR A 181 -23.78 11.53 -15.33
CA THR A 181 -24.09 11.10 -13.97
C THR A 181 -25.49 10.49 -13.88
N PRO A 182 -25.77 9.66 -12.86
CA PRO A 182 -27.13 9.11 -12.65
C PRO A 182 -28.21 10.20 -12.57
N GLY A 183 -27.93 11.37 -11.99
CA GLY A 183 -28.86 12.48 -11.86
C GLY A 183 -29.23 13.20 -13.18
N GLN A 184 -28.51 12.93 -14.26
CA GLN A 184 -28.78 13.49 -15.58
C GLN A 184 -29.70 12.58 -16.43
N ILE A 185 -30.06 11.42 -15.93
CA ILE A 185 -30.93 10.45 -16.62
C ILE A 185 -32.36 10.75 -16.22
N THR A 186 -33.20 11.06 -17.20
CA THR A 186 -34.61 11.52 -16.97
C THR A 186 -35.65 10.47 -17.30
N GLY A 187 -35.31 9.34 -17.87
CA GLY A 187 -36.20 8.28 -18.26
C GLY A 187 -35.70 7.51 -19.47
N THR A 188 -36.62 6.92 -20.24
CA THR A 188 -36.32 6.22 -21.51
C THR A 188 -37.16 6.76 -22.64
N ASP A 189 -36.63 6.80 -23.84
CA ASP A 189 -37.38 7.19 -25.06
C ASP A 189 -38.25 6.04 -25.58
N GLY A 190 -38.98 6.31 -26.68
CA GLY A 190 -39.88 5.33 -27.34
C GLY A 190 -39.13 4.15 -28.01
N GLN A 191 -37.81 4.20 -28.12
CA GLN A 191 -36.95 3.12 -28.62
C GLN A 191 -36.28 2.35 -27.49
N GLY A 192 -36.50 2.77 -26.23
CA GLY A 192 -35.99 2.12 -25.06
C GLY A 192 -34.62 2.65 -24.62
N PHE A 193 -34.05 3.71 -25.23
CA PHE A 193 -32.79 4.31 -24.80
C PHE A 193 -33.02 5.31 -23.66
N TYR A 194 -31.99 5.45 -22.79
CA TYR A 194 -32.03 6.45 -21.72
C TYR A 194 -32.00 7.86 -22.29
N THR A 195 -32.89 8.70 -21.79
CA THR A 195 -32.96 10.15 -22.09
C THR A 195 -32.11 10.93 -21.10
N ILE A 196 -31.33 11.88 -21.60
CA ILE A 196 -30.28 12.58 -20.90
C ILE A 196 -30.57 14.08 -20.88
N THR A 197 -30.23 14.76 -19.78
CA THR A 197 -30.29 16.23 -19.67
C THR A 197 -28.96 16.82 -19.25
N GLY A 198 -28.63 18.01 -19.79
CA GLY A 198 -27.39 18.71 -19.46
C GLY A 198 -26.18 18.27 -20.28
N ALA A 199 -25.02 18.90 -20.01
CA ALA A 199 -23.77 18.58 -20.65
C ALA A 199 -23.15 17.32 -20.05
N PRO A 200 -22.39 16.53 -20.82
CA PRO A 200 -21.69 15.37 -20.31
C PRO A 200 -20.61 15.79 -19.29
N LEU A 201 -20.40 14.93 -18.33
CA LEU A 201 -19.32 15.06 -17.37
C LEU A 201 -17.95 15.03 -18.08
N LYS A 202 -17.86 14.22 -19.13
CA LYS A 202 -16.62 13.97 -19.86
C LYS A 202 -16.96 13.34 -21.22
N THR A 203 -16.20 13.67 -22.24
CA THR A 203 -16.28 13.03 -23.55
C THR A 203 -14.96 12.43 -23.94
N PHE A 204 -15.04 11.32 -24.70
CA PHE A 204 -13.91 10.70 -25.39
C PHE A 204 -14.22 10.71 -26.87
N THR A 205 -13.41 11.41 -27.64
CA THR A 205 -13.50 11.39 -29.11
C THR A 205 -12.44 10.46 -29.64
N LEU A 206 -12.87 9.43 -30.38
CA LEU A 206 -12.02 8.46 -31.05
C LEU A 206 -11.99 8.85 -32.52
N SER A 207 -10.80 8.97 -33.08
CA SER A 207 -10.60 9.35 -34.50
C SER A 207 -9.45 8.59 -35.13
N LEU A 208 -9.59 8.27 -36.40
CA LEU A 208 -8.56 7.72 -37.29
C LEU A 208 -8.19 8.76 -38.32
N ASP A 209 -6.92 9.10 -38.47
CA ASP A 209 -6.43 10.02 -39.49
C ASP A 209 -6.08 9.30 -40.82
N ALA A 210 -5.70 10.08 -41.81
CA ALA A 210 -5.32 9.56 -43.12
C ALA A 210 -4.01 8.75 -43.13
N GLU A 211 -3.21 8.84 -42.07
CA GLU A 211 -1.98 8.07 -41.85
C GLU A 211 -2.21 6.81 -41.00
N GLU A 212 -3.49 6.44 -40.81
CA GLU A 212 -3.92 5.31 -40.00
C GLU A 212 -3.52 5.43 -38.50
N LYS A 213 -3.33 6.66 -38.00
CA LYS A 213 -3.10 6.91 -36.59
C LYS A 213 -4.42 7.04 -35.86
N PHE A 214 -4.56 6.26 -34.84
CA PHE A 214 -5.73 6.25 -33.99
C PHE A 214 -5.52 7.18 -32.78
N THR A 215 -6.38 8.17 -32.62
CA THR A 215 -6.30 9.12 -31.50
C THR A 215 -7.56 9.05 -30.65
N ILE A 216 -7.38 8.94 -29.35
CA ILE A 216 -8.43 9.19 -28.35
C ILE A 216 -8.14 10.51 -27.68
N THR A 217 -9.10 11.42 -27.78
CA THR A 217 -9.05 12.71 -27.08
C THR A 217 -10.08 12.74 -25.97
N GLU A 218 -9.62 12.83 -24.75
CA GLU A 218 -10.45 13.05 -23.58
C GLU A 218 -10.65 14.54 -23.37
N GLN A 219 -11.90 14.96 -23.18
CA GLN A 219 -12.25 16.33 -22.86
C GLN A 219 -13.26 16.39 -21.72
N ALA A 220 -12.99 17.24 -20.74
CA ALA A 220 -13.87 17.58 -19.66
C ALA A 220 -14.12 19.10 -19.64
N PRO A 221 -15.25 19.59 -19.08
CA PRO A 221 -15.51 21.02 -18.94
C PRO A 221 -14.35 21.75 -18.25
N ALA A 222 -14.04 22.94 -18.75
CA ALA A 222 -13.00 23.84 -18.22
C ALA A 222 -11.56 23.27 -18.21
N ARG A 223 -11.21 22.33 -19.11
CA ARG A 223 -9.89 21.71 -19.19
C ARG A 223 -9.27 21.66 -20.56
N GLN A 224 -7.96 21.57 -20.59
CA GLN A 224 -7.24 21.22 -21.81
C GLN A 224 -7.52 19.75 -22.17
N PRO A 225 -7.79 19.46 -23.46
CA PRO A 225 -7.95 18.10 -23.91
C PRO A 225 -6.68 17.29 -23.67
N TYR A 226 -6.87 16.04 -23.25
CA TYR A 226 -5.79 15.06 -23.17
C TYR A 226 -5.91 14.08 -24.32
N ALA A 227 -4.88 14.00 -25.16
CA ALA A 227 -4.86 13.14 -26.32
C ALA A 227 -3.85 11.99 -26.17
N VAL A 228 -4.25 10.81 -26.59
CA VAL A 228 -3.35 9.67 -26.76
C VAL A 228 -3.50 9.16 -28.18
N THR A 229 -2.39 9.12 -28.90
CA THR A 229 -2.34 8.68 -30.29
C THR A 229 -1.56 7.37 -30.39
N TRP A 230 -2.10 6.40 -31.08
CA TRP A 230 -1.45 5.12 -31.40
C TRP A 230 -1.25 5.00 -32.92
N TRP A 231 -0.16 4.37 -33.31
CA TRP A 231 0.09 3.98 -34.70
C TRP A 231 0.89 2.69 -34.75
N ASN A 232 0.74 1.98 -35.86
CA ASN A 232 1.45 0.73 -36.12
C ASN A 232 2.50 0.98 -37.22
N ASP A 233 3.73 0.57 -36.99
CA ASP A 233 4.79 0.60 -38.01
C ASP A 233 5.06 -0.76 -38.67
N GLY A 234 4.07 -1.64 -38.65
CA GLY A 234 4.06 -2.95 -39.29
C GLY A 234 4.03 -4.12 -38.32
N LEU A 235 4.83 -4.12 -37.26
CA LEU A 235 4.93 -5.24 -36.32
C LEU A 235 4.66 -4.86 -34.85
N ALA A 236 4.71 -3.58 -34.52
CA ALA A 236 4.50 -3.11 -33.16
C ALA A 236 3.70 -1.82 -33.08
N TRP A 237 2.97 -1.66 -31.97
CA TRP A 237 2.18 -0.46 -31.69
C TRP A 237 2.98 0.57 -30.92
N ASN A 238 3.02 1.78 -31.47
CA ASN A 238 3.62 2.96 -30.87
C ASN A 238 2.53 3.83 -30.23
N MET A 239 2.92 4.64 -29.25
CA MET A 239 1.99 5.50 -28.53
C MET A 239 2.60 6.86 -28.25
N ARG A 240 1.77 7.91 -28.34
CA ARG A 240 2.10 9.26 -27.91
C ARG A 240 1.02 9.79 -26.98
N GLN A 241 1.41 10.23 -25.79
CA GLN A 241 0.55 10.82 -24.79
C GLN A 241 0.81 12.32 -24.67
N GLY A 242 -0.24 13.13 -24.74
CA GLY A 242 -0.09 14.58 -24.76
C GLY A 242 0.24 15.13 -26.15
N THR A 243 0.52 16.43 -26.20
CA THR A 243 0.81 17.19 -27.45
C THR A 243 2.02 18.09 -27.27
N GLY A 244 2.61 18.54 -28.39
CA GLY A 244 3.75 19.48 -28.38
C GLY A 244 5.03 18.86 -27.79
N GLU A 245 5.81 19.70 -27.13
CA GLU A 245 7.11 19.32 -26.52
C GLU A 245 6.93 18.48 -25.25
N ASP A 246 5.78 18.57 -24.59
CA ASP A 246 5.47 17.79 -23.38
C ASP A 246 5.08 16.36 -23.69
N ALA A 247 4.83 16.01 -24.95
CA ALA A 247 4.34 14.70 -25.31
C ALA A 247 5.32 13.60 -24.94
N LEU A 248 4.81 12.57 -24.29
CA LEU A 248 5.52 11.34 -23.99
C LEU A 248 5.35 10.38 -25.16
N THR A 249 6.45 9.87 -25.70
CA THR A 249 6.44 8.94 -26.82
C THR A 249 6.96 7.59 -26.35
N THR A 250 6.17 6.53 -26.60
CA THR A 250 6.58 5.13 -26.42
C THR A 250 6.72 4.53 -27.79
N LEU A 251 7.94 4.24 -28.19
CA LEU A 251 8.24 3.51 -29.43
C LEU A 251 8.49 2.05 -29.13
N ARG A 252 7.91 1.17 -29.95
CA ARG A 252 8.10 -0.27 -29.86
C ARG A 252 8.53 -0.79 -31.21
N THR A 253 9.62 -1.54 -31.22
CA THR A 253 10.15 -2.18 -32.41
C THR A 253 10.18 -3.67 -32.20
N ARG A 254 9.41 -4.40 -33.00
CA ARG A 254 9.42 -5.87 -32.99
C ARG A 254 10.31 -6.39 -34.13
N THR A 255 11.14 -7.37 -33.80
CA THR A 255 12.02 -8.03 -34.78
C THR A 255 11.96 -9.54 -34.56
N GLU A 256 11.73 -10.29 -35.63
CA GLU A 256 11.82 -11.76 -35.59
C GLU A 256 13.30 -12.17 -35.54
N LEU A 257 13.69 -12.92 -34.53
CA LEU A 257 15.06 -13.41 -34.35
C LEU A 257 15.26 -14.81 -34.95
N GLU A 258 14.38 -15.74 -34.60
CA GLU A 258 14.38 -17.13 -35.03
C GLU A 258 12.98 -17.51 -35.49
N PRO A 259 12.62 -17.22 -36.78
CA PRO A 259 11.25 -17.48 -37.28
C PRO A 259 10.82 -18.95 -37.18
N GLU A 260 11.74 -19.87 -37.35
CA GLU A 260 11.49 -21.34 -37.27
C GLU A 260 11.12 -21.78 -35.83
N ASN A 261 11.59 -21.08 -34.82
CA ASN A 261 11.32 -21.34 -33.39
C ASN A 261 10.30 -20.34 -32.79
N SER A 262 9.74 -19.47 -33.65
CA SER A 262 8.81 -18.41 -33.23
C SER A 262 9.38 -17.51 -32.11
N VAL A 263 10.68 -17.19 -32.18
CA VAL A 263 11.37 -16.30 -31.25
C VAL A 263 11.48 -14.89 -31.83
N TRP A 264 11.06 -13.90 -31.06
CA TRP A 264 11.06 -12.50 -31.46
C TRP A 264 11.44 -11.58 -30.30
N GLN A 265 11.95 -10.41 -30.62
CA GLN A 265 12.27 -9.37 -29.66
C GLN A 265 11.34 -8.17 -29.80
N LEU A 266 11.13 -7.48 -28.66
CA LEU A 266 10.45 -6.21 -28.55
C LEU A 266 11.34 -5.21 -27.85
N VAL A 267 11.84 -4.22 -28.60
CA VAL A 267 12.51 -3.06 -27.99
C VAL A 267 11.46 -2.00 -27.69
N THR A 268 11.40 -1.54 -26.45
CA THR A 268 10.51 -0.46 -26.02
C THR A 268 11.38 0.73 -25.55
N GLU A 269 11.12 1.90 -26.09
CA GLU A 269 11.78 3.15 -25.74
C GLU A 269 10.75 4.19 -25.31
N ILE A 270 10.98 4.82 -24.14
CA ILE A 270 10.15 5.90 -23.61
C ILE A 270 10.95 7.18 -23.62
N SER A 271 10.43 8.19 -24.33
CA SER A 271 11.13 9.47 -24.53
C SER A 271 10.18 10.67 -24.41
N LYS A 272 10.74 11.82 -24.03
CA LYS A 272 10.10 13.13 -24.04
C LYS A 272 11.01 14.09 -24.80
N ASN A 273 10.46 14.79 -25.78
CA ASN A 273 11.22 15.72 -26.64
C ASN A 273 12.52 15.10 -27.21
N GLY A 274 12.46 13.83 -27.60
CA GLY A 274 13.60 13.09 -28.17
C GLY A 274 14.66 12.63 -27.15
N ILE A 275 14.48 12.92 -25.86
CA ILE A 275 15.36 12.46 -24.79
C ILE A 275 14.79 11.15 -24.24
N VAL A 276 15.57 10.07 -24.36
CA VAL A 276 15.20 8.74 -23.89
C VAL A 276 15.36 8.66 -22.37
N ALA A 277 14.28 8.30 -21.67
CA ALA A 277 14.28 8.12 -20.23
C ALA A 277 14.41 6.66 -19.81
N ALA A 278 13.93 5.74 -20.64
CA ALA A 278 14.03 4.31 -20.39
C ALA A 278 14.05 3.55 -21.73
N ARG A 279 14.80 2.46 -21.75
CA ARG A 279 14.82 1.54 -22.89
C ARG A 279 14.92 0.11 -22.38
N THR A 280 14.05 -0.76 -22.89
CA THR A 280 14.03 -2.18 -22.57
C THR A 280 14.05 -3.03 -23.83
N CYS A 281 14.61 -4.23 -23.74
CA CYS A 281 14.51 -5.24 -24.78
C CYS A 281 14.01 -6.54 -24.17
N ALA A 282 12.83 -7.00 -24.62
CA ALA A 282 12.24 -8.24 -24.19
C ALA A 282 12.31 -9.25 -25.33
N ILE A 283 12.78 -10.46 -25.07
CA ILE A 283 12.79 -11.58 -26.04
C ILE A 283 11.70 -12.57 -25.61
N TYR A 284 10.85 -12.90 -26.58
CA TYR A 284 9.71 -13.80 -26.40
C TYR A 284 9.84 -15.02 -27.30
N GLN A 285 9.24 -16.10 -26.85
CA GLN A 285 8.96 -17.26 -27.68
C GLN A 285 7.45 -17.50 -27.72
N THR A 286 6.87 -17.52 -28.91
CA THR A 286 5.47 -17.89 -29.10
C THR A 286 5.35 -19.41 -29.03
N THR A 287 4.51 -19.91 -28.14
CA THR A 287 4.27 -21.33 -27.90
C THR A 287 2.77 -21.62 -27.91
N ASP A 288 2.40 -22.90 -27.79
CA ASP A 288 0.99 -23.30 -27.66
C ASP A 288 0.29 -22.76 -26.40
N VAL A 289 1.07 -22.32 -25.42
CA VAL A 289 0.57 -21.75 -24.14
C VAL A 289 0.64 -20.23 -24.09
N GLY A 290 1.15 -19.59 -25.16
CA GLY A 290 1.26 -18.14 -25.29
C GLY A 290 2.67 -17.65 -25.60
N ASP A 291 2.84 -16.32 -25.56
CA ASP A 291 4.14 -15.68 -25.68
C ASP A 291 4.85 -15.73 -24.32
N LEU A 292 5.92 -16.50 -24.24
CA LEU A 292 6.73 -16.63 -23.04
C LEU A 292 7.93 -15.67 -23.09
N LEU A 293 8.09 -14.84 -22.10
CA LEU A 293 9.23 -13.92 -21.95
C LEU A 293 10.48 -14.73 -21.60
N LEU A 294 11.46 -14.81 -22.51
CA LEU A 294 12.70 -15.56 -22.28
C LEU A 294 13.77 -14.69 -21.60
N THR A 295 13.87 -13.41 -22.02
CA THR A 295 14.81 -12.46 -21.43
C THR A 295 14.21 -11.06 -21.40
N LEU A 296 14.57 -10.30 -20.36
CA LEU A 296 14.29 -8.87 -20.25
C LEU A 296 15.60 -8.14 -19.97
N ALA A 297 16.04 -7.32 -20.92
CA ALA A 297 17.17 -6.41 -20.74
C ALA A 297 16.61 -5.00 -20.45
N GLU A 298 16.88 -4.50 -19.27
CA GLU A 298 16.58 -3.13 -18.85
C GLU A 298 17.80 -2.25 -19.05
N GLY A 299 17.59 -0.96 -19.39
CA GLY A 299 18.67 -0.06 -19.81
C GLY A 299 19.30 -0.50 -21.14
N TYR A 300 18.57 -1.18 -22.00
CA TYR A 300 19.05 -1.82 -23.23
C TYR A 300 19.89 -0.87 -24.09
N GLY A 301 21.08 -1.36 -24.46
CA GLY A 301 22.07 -0.61 -25.27
C GLY A 301 22.84 0.46 -24.49
N SER A 302 22.73 0.51 -23.16
CA SER A 302 23.58 1.33 -22.31
C SER A 302 24.68 0.52 -21.64
N PRO A 303 25.73 1.15 -21.11
CA PRO A 303 26.77 0.45 -20.34
C PRO A 303 26.24 -0.24 -19.06
N GLU A 304 25.11 0.25 -18.55
CA GLU A 304 24.45 -0.21 -17.33
C GLU A 304 23.41 -1.29 -17.57
N GLU A 305 23.25 -1.78 -18.80
CA GLU A 305 22.27 -2.82 -19.17
C GLU A 305 22.28 -4.00 -18.20
N GLN A 306 21.09 -4.36 -17.72
CA GLN A 306 20.86 -5.50 -16.85
C GLN A 306 19.88 -6.47 -17.48
N THR A 307 20.25 -7.75 -17.55
CA THR A 307 19.44 -8.77 -18.22
C THR A 307 19.01 -9.84 -17.24
N THR A 308 17.69 -10.04 -17.14
CA THR A 308 17.03 -11.14 -16.41
C THR A 308 16.59 -12.22 -17.42
N GLN A 309 16.78 -13.50 -17.08
CA GLN A 309 16.38 -14.64 -17.91
C GLN A 309 15.29 -15.46 -17.21
N TYR A 310 14.38 -15.99 -18.01
CA TYR A 310 13.21 -16.74 -17.53
C TYR A 310 13.13 -18.10 -18.20
N ALA A 311 12.79 -19.12 -17.41
CA ALA A 311 12.54 -20.47 -17.92
C ALA A 311 11.20 -20.99 -17.36
N TYR A 312 10.46 -21.70 -18.20
CA TYR A 312 9.10 -22.12 -17.94
C TYR A 312 8.93 -23.63 -18.02
N ASP A 313 7.87 -24.14 -17.38
CA ASP A 313 7.43 -25.51 -17.61
C ASP A 313 6.54 -25.63 -18.86
N GLN A 314 6.11 -26.84 -19.16
CA GLN A 314 5.25 -27.14 -20.32
C GLN A 314 3.87 -26.45 -20.28
N CYS A 315 3.47 -25.95 -19.13
CA CYS A 315 2.22 -25.21 -18.91
C CYS A 315 2.41 -23.69 -18.96
N GLY A 316 3.62 -23.22 -19.27
CA GLY A 316 3.94 -21.80 -19.32
C GLY A 316 4.13 -21.13 -17.94
N ARG A 317 4.29 -21.93 -16.86
CA ARG A 317 4.52 -21.38 -15.52
C ARG A 317 6.00 -21.14 -15.29
N LEU A 318 6.35 -19.99 -14.73
CA LEU A 318 7.74 -19.63 -14.44
C LEU A 318 8.38 -20.65 -13.47
N ARG A 319 9.51 -21.25 -13.87
CA ARG A 319 10.25 -22.22 -13.09
C ARG A 319 11.56 -21.70 -12.58
N THR A 320 12.20 -20.85 -13.38
CA THR A 320 13.50 -20.30 -13.01
C THR A 320 13.57 -18.87 -13.50
N GLU A 321 13.97 -17.99 -12.62
CA GLU A 321 14.38 -16.63 -12.92
C GLU A 321 15.85 -16.51 -12.60
N THR A 322 16.65 -16.03 -13.56
CA THR A 322 18.07 -15.75 -13.38
C THR A 322 18.28 -14.25 -13.43
N ALA A 323 18.65 -13.65 -12.32
CA ALA A 323 18.90 -12.22 -12.17
C ALA A 323 20.19 -11.79 -12.90
N PRO A 324 20.42 -10.48 -13.12
CA PRO A 324 21.61 -9.94 -13.77
C PRO A 324 22.95 -10.34 -13.11
N ASP A 325 22.93 -10.58 -11.80
CA ASP A 325 24.09 -11.08 -11.03
C ASP A 325 24.34 -12.59 -11.19
N GLY A 326 23.49 -13.29 -11.96
CA GLY A 326 23.54 -14.72 -12.19
C GLY A 326 22.88 -15.55 -11.09
N SER A 327 22.35 -14.94 -10.04
CA SER A 327 21.60 -15.66 -9.01
C SER A 327 20.28 -16.20 -9.56
N GLN A 328 19.79 -17.30 -8.99
CA GLN A 328 18.60 -17.98 -9.50
C GLN A 328 17.55 -18.15 -8.43
N THR A 329 16.29 -17.88 -8.80
CA THR A 329 15.09 -18.23 -8.05
C THR A 329 14.38 -19.38 -8.77
N HIS A 330 13.97 -20.42 -8.03
CA HIS A 330 13.28 -21.58 -8.58
C HIS A 330 11.91 -21.75 -7.94
N ASP A 331 10.86 -21.89 -8.77
CA ASP A 331 9.49 -22.12 -8.36
C ASP A 331 9.02 -23.53 -8.73
N ALA A 332 8.31 -24.19 -7.80
CA ALA A 332 7.65 -25.46 -8.04
C ALA A 332 6.14 -25.33 -7.78
N TYR A 333 5.33 -25.97 -8.63
CA TYR A 333 3.88 -25.87 -8.59
C TYR A 333 3.23 -27.26 -8.51
N ASP A 334 2.02 -27.30 -7.91
CA ASP A 334 1.16 -28.47 -7.98
C ASP A 334 0.42 -28.54 -9.33
N LEU A 335 -0.40 -29.57 -9.48
CA LEU A 335 -1.19 -29.80 -10.69
C LEU A 335 -2.22 -28.70 -10.96
N TYR A 336 -2.65 -27.97 -9.93
CA TYR A 336 -3.61 -26.87 -10.02
C TYR A 336 -2.92 -25.51 -10.25
N GLY A 337 -1.59 -25.50 -10.40
CA GLY A 337 -0.81 -24.27 -10.59
C GLY A 337 -0.53 -23.47 -9.30
N ARG A 338 -0.81 -24.03 -8.11
CA ARG A 338 -0.48 -23.37 -6.85
C ARG A 338 1.00 -23.57 -6.52
N LEU A 339 1.64 -22.54 -6.01
CA LEU A 339 3.05 -22.55 -5.65
C LEU A 339 3.30 -23.55 -4.49
N LEU A 340 4.09 -24.59 -4.71
CA LEU A 340 4.51 -25.56 -3.68
C LEU A 340 5.78 -25.14 -2.98
N SER A 341 6.73 -24.57 -3.71
CA SER A 341 7.95 -24.04 -3.12
C SER A 341 8.57 -22.95 -3.98
N ARG A 342 9.21 -22.01 -3.29
CA ARG A 342 10.14 -21.02 -3.87
C ARG A 342 11.49 -21.20 -3.23
N ASP A 343 12.52 -21.32 -4.04
CA ASP A 343 13.92 -21.43 -3.64
C ASP A 343 14.65 -20.22 -4.20
N GLU A 344 15.11 -19.33 -3.32
CA GLU A 344 15.68 -18.03 -3.65
C GLU A 344 17.06 -17.83 -2.98
N PRO A 345 17.92 -16.92 -3.48
CA PRO A 345 19.16 -16.58 -2.83
C PRO A 345 18.94 -16.10 -1.39
N TRP A 346 19.89 -16.39 -0.51
CA TRP A 346 19.96 -15.85 0.84
C TRP A 346 21.38 -15.49 1.19
N ALA A 347 21.63 -14.24 1.59
CA ALA A 347 22.95 -13.70 1.82
C ALA A 347 23.90 -13.98 0.63
N GLU A 348 25.18 -14.12 0.87
CA GLU A 348 26.18 -14.24 -0.22
C GLU A 348 26.16 -15.59 -0.96
N SER A 349 25.77 -16.67 -0.30
CA SER A 349 25.89 -18.02 -0.88
C SER A 349 24.89 -19.04 -0.36
N GLY A 350 23.98 -18.61 0.52
CA GLY A 350 22.92 -19.46 1.05
C GLY A 350 21.67 -19.47 0.19
N ARG A 351 20.71 -20.30 0.58
CA ARG A 351 19.38 -20.40 -0.04
C ARG A 351 18.30 -20.26 1.01
N ARG A 352 17.20 -19.59 0.66
CA ARG A 352 15.95 -19.58 1.41
C ARG A 352 14.92 -20.37 0.63
N ILE A 353 14.36 -21.40 1.27
CA ILE A 353 13.38 -22.27 0.64
C ILE A 353 12.06 -22.12 1.38
N THR A 354 11.08 -21.50 0.74
CA THR A 354 9.72 -21.37 1.27
C THR A 354 8.85 -22.47 0.67
N ARG A 355 8.16 -23.25 1.51
CA ARG A 355 7.28 -24.35 1.09
C ARG A 355 5.87 -24.11 1.58
N TYR A 356 4.90 -24.47 0.73
CA TYR A 356 3.48 -24.28 0.97
C TYR A 356 2.74 -25.61 0.92
N THR A 357 1.74 -25.76 1.79
CA THR A 357 0.66 -26.74 1.65
C THR A 357 -0.67 -26.01 1.69
N TYR A 358 -1.72 -26.61 1.15
CA TYR A 358 -3.01 -25.96 1.00
C TYR A 358 -4.09 -26.69 1.79
N ALA A 359 -5.09 -25.94 2.28
CA ALA A 359 -6.14 -26.45 3.16
C ALA A 359 -7.02 -27.52 2.51
N CYS A 360 -7.17 -27.45 1.18
CA CYS A 360 -7.93 -28.42 0.39
C CYS A 360 -7.13 -28.85 -0.83
N SER A 361 -7.04 -30.17 -1.04
CA SER A 361 -6.36 -30.79 -2.19
C SER A 361 -7.31 -31.55 -3.11
N GLY A 362 -8.61 -31.65 -2.74
CA GLY A 362 -9.61 -32.39 -3.50
C GLY A 362 -10.40 -31.50 -4.46
N GLU A 363 -10.97 -32.10 -5.52
CA GLU A 363 -11.73 -31.39 -6.56
C GLU A 363 -12.97 -30.67 -6.04
N ALA A 364 -13.62 -31.21 -5.01
CA ALA A 364 -14.86 -30.66 -4.46
C ALA A 364 -14.67 -29.39 -3.61
N ASP A 365 -13.50 -29.26 -2.98
CA ASP A 365 -13.20 -28.20 -2.02
C ASP A 365 -11.89 -27.46 -2.37
N PHE A 366 -11.61 -27.29 -3.66
CA PHE A 366 -10.43 -26.61 -4.13
C PHE A 366 -10.32 -25.21 -3.50
N SER A 367 -9.19 -24.93 -2.85
CA SER A 367 -8.90 -23.64 -2.22
C SER A 367 -7.45 -23.24 -2.44
N ASN A 368 -7.25 -21.95 -2.68
CA ASN A 368 -5.92 -21.34 -2.68
C ASN A 368 -5.42 -20.99 -1.28
N GLU A 369 -6.22 -21.29 -0.25
CA GLU A 369 -5.89 -20.97 1.13
C GLU A 369 -4.76 -21.87 1.63
N PRO A 370 -3.62 -21.29 2.06
CA PRO A 370 -2.50 -22.07 2.56
C PRO A 370 -2.90 -22.75 3.88
N ALA A 371 -2.52 -24.00 4.03
CA ALA A 371 -2.57 -24.69 5.32
C ALA A 371 -1.30 -24.49 6.13
N THR A 372 -0.14 -24.60 5.45
CA THR A 372 1.15 -24.32 6.05
C THR A 372 2.06 -23.55 5.12
N GLU A 373 2.93 -22.76 5.70
CA GLU A 373 4.09 -22.12 5.06
C GLU A 373 5.30 -22.36 5.96
N THR A 374 6.39 -22.87 5.40
CA THR A 374 7.66 -23.00 6.11
C THR A 374 8.75 -22.32 5.31
N ALA A 375 9.50 -21.44 5.97
CA ALA A 375 10.69 -20.83 5.41
C ALA A 375 11.92 -21.47 6.05
N ASP A 376 12.70 -22.17 5.24
CA ASP A 376 13.93 -22.82 5.64
C ASP A 376 15.14 -22.06 5.10
N LEU A 377 16.19 -21.92 5.91
CA LEU A 377 17.47 -21.40 5.47
C LEU A 377 18.47 -22.53 5.31
N LEU A 378 19.13 -22.55 4.16
CA LEU A 378 20.20 -23.47 3.80
C LEU A 378 21.49 -22.66 3.58
N PRO A 379 22.43 -22.63 4.53
CA PRO A 379 23.73 -22.01 4.34
C PRO A 379 24.58 -22.86 3.38
N LEU A 380 25.63 -22.28 2.79
CA LEU A 380 26.56 -23.00 1.91
C LEU A 380 27.17 -24.23 2.60
N GLU A 381 27.49 -24.07 3.88
CA GLU A 381 27.99 -25.16 4.74
C GLU A 381 27.06 -25.28 5.97
N GLY A 382 26.60 -26.49 6.26
CA GLY A 382 25.81 -26.78 7.44
C GLY A 382 24.45 -27.42 7.14
N HIS A 383 23.59 -27.43 8.16
CA HIS A 383 22.27 -28.07 8.08
C HIS A 383 21.16 -27.04 7.86
N VAL A 384 20.16 -27.44 7.08
CA VAL A 384 18.90 -26.69 6.91
C VAL A 384 18.29 -26.38 8.27
N LYS A 385 17.85 -25.15 8.47
CA LYS A 385 17.08 -24.72 9.65
C LYS A 385 15.80 -24.00 9.24
N THR A 386 14.70 -24.42 9.83
CA THR A 386 13.42 -23.75 9.66
C THR A 386 13.45 -22.41 10.41
N LEU A 387 13.49 -21.33 9.66
CA LEU A 387 13.45 -19.96 10.19
C LEU A 387 12.07 -19.64 10.77
N THR A 388 11.00 -19.92 10.00
CA THR A 388 9.62 -19.72 10.40
C THR A 388 8.74 -20.85 9.91
N SER A 389 7.71 -21.16 10.69
CA SER A 389 6.63 -22.05 10.30
C SER A 389 5.31 -21.41 10.67
N THR A 390 4.48 -21.20 9.66
CA THR A 390 3.13 -20.65 9.80
C THR A 390 2.11 -21.76 9.50
N THR A 391 1.08 -21.86 10.33
CA THR A 391 -0.06 -22.75 10.09
C THR A 391 -1.35 -21.95 10.14
N TRP A 392 -2.28 -22.26 9.24
CA TRP A 392 -3.61 -21.68 9.21
C TRP A 392 -4.65 -22.74 9.52
N LYS A 393 -5.65 -22.34 10.27
CA LYS A 393 -6.83 -23.15 10.54
C LYS A 393 -8.08 -22.37 10.16
N TYR A 394 -8.88 -22.96 9.29
CA TYR A 394 -10.13 -22.39 8.81
C TYR A 394 -11.31 -23.12 9.43
N THR A 395 -12.27 -22.36 9.92
CA THR A 395 -13.54 -22.92 10.46
C THR A 395 -14.70 -22.05 10.00
N THR A 396 -15.76 -22.70 9.54
CA THR A 396 -16.98 -22.01 9.10
C THR A 396 -18.16 -22.47 9.95
N ALA A 397 -18.84 -21.54 10.59
CA ALA A 397 -20.04 -21.80 11.37
C ALA A 397 -20.93 -20.56 11.38
N ASN A 398 -22.26 -20.73 11.30
CA ASN A 398 -23.25 -19.65 11.40
C ASN A 398 -22.97 -18.47 10.43
N HIS A 399 -22.59 -18.76 9.21
CA HIS A 399 -22.20 -17.77 8.20
C HIS A 399 -21.01 -16.90 8.59
N ILE A 400 -20.12 -17.40 9.46
CA ILE A 400 -18.86 -16.76 9.82
C ILE A 400 -17.74 -17.71 9.41
N LYS A 401 -16.77 -17.19 8.68
CA LYS A 401 -15.49 -17.85 8.43
C LYS A 401 -14.48 -17.31 9.42
N ARG A 402 -13.87 -18.19 10.21
CA ARG A 402 -12.77 -17.86 11.11
C ARG A 402 -11.47 -18.44 10.58
N THR A 403 -10.46 -17.60 10.48
CA THR A 403 -9.09 -17.94 10.14
C THR A 403 -8.21 -17.72 11.35
N GLU A 404 -7.56 -18.76 11.84
CA GLU A 404 -6.51 -18.67 12.86
C GLU A 404 -5.15 -18.86 12.18
N ARG A 405 -4.22 -17.94 12.43
CA ARG A 405 -2.84 -18.03 11.97
C ARG A 405 -1.93 -18.21 13.16
N ARG A 406 -1.11 -19.25 13.13
CA ARG A 406 -0.13 -19.60 14.16
C ARG A 406 1.26 -19.57 13.57
N VAL A 407 2.15 -18.82 14.18
CA VAL A 407 3.54 -18.69 13.74
C VAL A 407 4.45 -19.17 14.85
N THR A 408 5.36 -20.06 14.48
CA THR A 408 6.53 -20.48 15.27
C THR A 408 7.80 -20.17 14.49
N GLY A 409 8.94 -20.14 15.16
CA GLY A 409 10.18 -19.84 14.46
C GLY A 409 11.43 -20.17 15.27
N LEU A 410 12.54 -20.18 14.61
CA LEU A 410 13.85 -20.39 15.22
C LEU A 410 14.11 -19.35 16.31
N GLY A 411 14.32 -19.78 17.55
CA GLY A 411 14.55 -18.89 18.69
C GLY A 411 13.34 -18.03 19.12
N VAL A 412 12.17 -18.23 18.51
CA VAL A 412 10.94 -17.51 18.89
C VAL A 412 10.32 -18.13 20.14
N ALA A 413 10.00 -17.30 21.12
CA ALA A 413 9.33 -17.76 22.33
C ALA A 413 7.87 -18.11 22.07
N GLY A 414 7.51 -19.39 22.21
CA GLY A 414 6.12 -19.87 22.11
C GLY A 414 5.55 -19.79 20.70
N THR A 415 4.22 -19.81 20.64
CA THR A 415 3.46 -19.70 19.37
C THR A 415 2.72 -18.37 19.32
N ARG A 416 2.89 -17.63 18.26
CA ARG A 416 2.17 -16.38 17.99
C ARG A 416 0.87 -16.68 17.29
N LEU A 417 -0.23 -16.22 17.87
CA LEU A 417 -1.57 -16.47 17.37
C LEU A 417 -2.25 -15.18 17.00
N THR A 418 -2.68 -15.09 15.74
CA THR A 418 -3.65 -14.10 15.27
C THR A 418 -4.93 -14.80 14.83
N ALA A 419 -6.04 -14.11 14.82
CA ALA A 419 -7.31 -14.65 14.36
C ALA A 419 -8.12 -13.55 13.67
N GLU A 420 -8.88 -13.95 12.65
CA GLU A 420 -9.81 -13.09 11.94
C GLU A 420 -11.13 -13.84 11.73
N GLU A 421 -12.25 -13.12 11.85
CA GLU A 421 -13.57 -13.61 11.49
C GLU A 421 -14.19 -12.71 10.43
N GLN A 422 -14.76 -13.33 9.41
CA GLN A 422 -15.43 -12.65 8.31
C GLN A 422 -16.86 -13.16 8.19
N TRP A 423 -17.80 -12.24 7.96
CA TRP A 423 -19.17 -12.57 7.63
C TRP A 423 -19.25 -13.13 6.20
N LEU A 424 -19.92 -14.26 6.02
CA LEU A 424 -20.18 -14.84 4.70
C LEU A 424 -21.46 -14.27 4.10
N ALA A 425 -21.67 -14.52 2.82
CA ALA A 425 -22.83 -14.04 2.04
C ALA A 425 -24.19 -14.44 2.62
N GLY A 426 -24.28 -15.54 3.38
CA GLY A 426 -25.49 -16.00 4.05
C GLY A 426 -25.83 -15.28 5.37
N ALA A 427 -25.04 -14.30 5.81
CA ALA A 427 -25.32 -13.57 7.04
C ALA A 427 -26.67 -12.83 6.95
N ALA A 428 -27.43 -12.85 8.05
CA ALA A 428 -28.75 -12.20 8.12
C ALA A 428 -28.64 -10.67 7.94
N ASN A 429 -27.57 -10.06 8.51
CA ASN A 429 -27.30 -8.64 8.30
C ASN A 429 -26.65 -8.44 6.92
N ILE A 430 -27.39 -7.84 6.00
CA ILE A 430 -26.94 -7.59 4.62
C ILE A 430 -25.74 -6.66 4.54
N HIS A 431 -25.61 -5.72 5.49
CA HIS A 431 -24.51 -4.75 5.52
C HIS A 431 -23.20 -5.36 6.06
N ALA A 432 -23.29 -6.52 6.73
CA ALA A 432 -22.15 -7.23 7.26
C ALA A 432 -21.55 -8.26 6.28
N ARG A 433 -22.29 -8.63 5.23
CA ARG A 433 -21.89 -9.70 4.30
C ARG A 433 -20.56 -9.40 3.62
N GLY A 434 -19.65 -10.39 3.60
CA GLY A 434 -18.33 -10.29 3.02
C GLY A 434 -17.33 -9.45 3.83
N ARG A 435 -17.71 -8.92 4.98
CA ARG A 435 -16.92 -7.97 5.75
C ARG A 435 -16.33 -8.60 7.00
N THR A 436 -15.26 -8.00 7.50
CA THR A 436 -14.64 -8.39 8.77
C THR A 436 -15.62 -8.19 9.91
N ARG A 437 -15.74 -9.17 10.76
CA ARG A 437 -16.49 -9.14 12.02
C ARG A 437 -15.58 -8.90 13.21
N PHE A 438 -14.39 -9.50 13.16
CA PHE A 438 -13.49 -9.56 14.29
C PHE A 438 -12.06 -9.79 13.78
N SER A 439 -11.10 -9.16 14.42
CA SER A 439 -9.69 -9.51 14.31
C SER A 439 -9.03 -9.52 15.67
N ARG A 440 -7.99 -10.31 15.81
CA ARG A 440 -7.16 -10.40 17.02
C ARG A 440 -5.70 -10.31 16.60
N ASP A 441 -4.98 -9.35 17.15
CA ASP A 441 -3.55 -9.18 16.95
C ASP A 441 -2.69 -10.10 17.85
N LEU A 442 -1.37 -9.95 17.76
CA LEU A 442 -0.40 -10.72 18.54
C LEU A 442 -0.46 -10.39 20.04
N ASP A 443 -0.80 -9.18 20.41
CA ASP A 443 -0.94 -8.74 21.80
C ASP A 443 -2.23 -9.25 22.43
N GLY A 444 -3.12 -9.79 21.59
CA GLY A 444 -4.42 -10.32 21.99
C GLY A 444 -5.51 -9.26 22.04
N VAL A 445 -5.19 -8.04 21.57
CA VAL A 445 -6.19 -6.99 21.35
C VAL A 445 -7.13 -7.44 20.25
N GLN A 446 -8.40 -7.27 20.49
CA GLN A 446 -9.48 -7.64 19.60
C GLN A 446 -10.09 -6.38 19.00
N THR A 447 -10.20 -6.36 17.68
CA THR A 447 -10.95 -5.33 16.96
C THR A 447 -12.25 -5.94 16.47
N TRP A 448 -13.36 -5.38 16.92
CA TRP A 448 -14.71 -5.82 16.61
C TRP A 448 -15.37 -4.83 15.66
N HIS A 449 -16.02 -5.35 14.61
CA HIS A 449 -16.77 -4.59 13.64
C HIS A 449 -18.25 -4.95 13.76
N ASP A 450 -19.09 -3.94 13.91
CA ASP A 450 -20.54 -4.06 13.93
C ASP A 450 -21.15 -3.16 12.86
N TYR A 451 -22.20 -3.65 12.20
CA TYR A 451 -22.85 -2.99 11.08
C TYR A 451 -24.33 -2.84 11.37
N ALA A 452 -24.83 -1.60 11.44
CA ALA A 452 -26.22 -1.33 11.76
C ALA A 452 -26.87 -0.48 10.67
N ALA A 453 -28.06 -0.86 10.23
CA ALA A 453 -28.85 -0.03 9.31
C ALA A 453 -29.20 1.31 9.98
N THR A 454 -29.09 2.42 9.23
CA THR A 454 -29.45 3.76 9.68
C THR A 454 -30.00 4.58 8.54
N THR A 455 -30.67 5.68 8.87
CA THR A 455 -31.07 6.72 7.90
C THR A 455 -30.51 8.09 8.32
N GLU A 456 -29.72 8.12 9.39
CA GLU A 456 -29.10 9.36 9.86
C GLU A 456 -28.05 9.86 8.86
N HIS A 457 -27.96 11.16 8.71
CA HIS A 457 -27.02 11.83 7.81
C HIS A 457 -27.07 11.38 6.34
N GLY A 458 -28.19 10.78 5.89
CA GLY A 458 -28.31 10.21 4.55
C GLY A 458 -27.57 8.88 4.36
N ALA A 459 -27.06 8.28 5.43
CA ALA A 459 -26.39 7.00 5.38
C ALA A 459 -27.38 5.83 5.25
N LEU A 460 -26.91 4.73 4.68
CA LEU A 460 -27.61 3.45 4.62
C LEU A 460 -27.32 2.57 5.84
N TYR A 461 -26.09 2.64 6.35
CA TYR A 461 -25.68 1.90 7.52
C TYR A 461 -24.52 2.60 8.24
N THR A 462 -24.29 2.21 9.50
CA THR A 462 -23.08 2.55 10.25
C THR A 462 -22.19 1.34 10.38
N GLU A 463 -20.88 1.58 10.32
CA GLU A 463 -19.85 0.65 10.79
C GLU A 463 -19.29 1.17 12.12
N THR A 464 -19.36 0.32 13.15
CA THR A 464 -18.75 0.59 14.45
C THR A 464 -17.56 -0.34 14.65
N VAL A 465 -16.38 0.24 14.83
CA VAL A 465 -15.14 -0.49 15.08
C VAL A 465 -14.69 -0.23 16.52
N GLU A 466 -14.52 -1.28 17.32
CA GLU A 466 -14.21 -1.16 18.73
C GLU A 466 -13.08 -2.09 19.16
N THR A 467 -12.12 -1.57 19.95
CA THR A 467 -11.05 -2.39 20.52
C THR A 467 -11.48 -2.97 21.89
N ARG A 468 -11.22 -4.27 22.07
CA ARG A 468 -11.62 -5.05 23.25
C ARG A 468 -10.51 -6.00 23.69
N ILE A 469 -10.60 -6.46 24.94
CA ILE A 469 -9.84 -7.58 25.47
C ILE A 469 -10.82 -8.63 25.96
N ASN A 470 -10.68 -9.88 25.51
CA ASN A 470 -11.59 -11.00 25.83
C ASN A 470 -13.08 -10.68 25.58
N GLY A 471 -13.36 -9.89 24.54
CA GLY A 471 -14.72 -9.50 24.16
C GLY A 471 -15.28 -8.26 24.85
N GLU A 472 -14.57 -7.67 25.81
CA GLU A 472 -15.03 -6.52 26.58
C GLU A 472 -14.15 -5.28 26.34
N ALA A 473 -14.79 -4.11 26.28
CA ALA A 473 -14.09 -2.83 26.24
C ALA A 473 -13.46 -2.52 27.61
N VAL A 474 -12.22 -2.07 27.60
CA VAL A 474 -11.44 -1.80 28.82
C VAL A 474 -11.43 -0.30 29.11
N PRO A 475 -11.97 0.15 30.24
CA PRO A 475 -11.95 1.55 30.67
C PRO A 475 -10.52 2.12 30.67
N GLY A 476 -10.37 3.32 30.14
CA GLY A 476 -9.10 4.01 30.06
C GLY A 476 -8.20 3.58 28.89
N GLN A 477 -8.59 2.59 28.09
CA GLN A 477 -7.73 2.06 27.01
C GLN A 477 -8.46 1.82 25.69
N SER A 478 -9.70 1.29 25.70
CA SER A 478 -10.43 0.96 24.48
C SER A 478 -10.80 2.20 23.66
N THR A 479 -10.80 2.00 22.34
CA THR A 479 -11.22 2.98 21.33
C THR A 479 -12.46 2.51 20.61
N ARG A 480 -13.27 3.45 20.10
CA ARG A 480 -14.40 3.21 19.22
C ARG A 480 -14.39 4.20 18.09
N ALA A 481 -14.61 3.73 16.88
CA ALA A 481 -14.88 4.56 15.71
C ALA A 481 -16.26 4.22 15.14
N VAL A 482 -17.05 5.22 14.79
CA VAL A 482 -18.35 5.05 14.13
C VAL A 482 -18.28 5.79 12.80
N THR A 483 -18.63 5.10 11.73
CA THR A 483 -18.63 5.65 10.37
C THR A 483 -20.01 5.49 9.75
N TRP A 484 -20.56 6.56 9.20
CA TRP A 484 -21.83 6.58 8.47
C TRP A 484 -21.55 6.44 6.99
N ILE A 485 -22.17 5.44 6.35
CA ILE A 485 -21.86 5.06 4.97
C ILE A 485 -23.15 5.07 4.16
N THR A 486 -23.15 5.77 3.00
CA THR A 486 -24.30 5.83 2.09
C THR A 486 -24.48 4.55 1.28
N ALA A 487 -25.52 4.48 0.47
CA ALA A 487 -25.76 3.37 -0.46
C ALA A 487 -24.64 3.24 -1.51
N GLU A 488 -24.03 4.37 -1.89
CA GLU A 488 -22.91 4.46 -2.84
C GLU A 488 -21.58 4.14 -2.17
N GLY A 489 -21.57 3.85 -0.85
CA GLY A 489 -20.37 3.52 -0.08
C GLY A 489 -19.55 4.73 0.36
N GLN A 490 -20.11 5.92 0.31
CA GLN A 490 -19.46 7.15 0.74
C GLN A 490 -19.49 7.25 2.26
N ARG A 491 -18.37 7.60 2.86
CA ARG A 491 -18.26 7.97 4.26
C ARG A 491 -18.73 9.42 4.42
N VAL A 492 -19.96 9.64 4.86
CA VAL A 492 -20.51 10.98 5.04
C VAL A 492 -20.21 11.59 6.39
N ARG A 493 -19.97 10.76 7.39
CA ARG A 493 -19.60 11.18 8.75
C ARG A 493 -18.73 10.12 9.42
N GLU A 494 -17.83 10.58 10.26
CA GLU A 494 -17.08 9.71 11.19
C GLU A 494 -17.01 10.34 12.57
N GLU A 495 -16.96 9.48 13.61
CA GLU A 495 -16.78 9.87 15.00
C GLU A 495 -15.82 8.89 15.68
N ASN A 496 -14.90 9.43 16.46
CA ASN A 496 -13.91 8.67 17.21
C ASN A 496 -14.10 8.90 18.71
N TYR A 497 -13.99 7.84 19.48
CA TYR A 497 -14.22 7.85 20.92
C TYR A 497 -13.09 7.16 21.67
N LEU A 498 -12.83 7.64 22.89
CA LEU A 498 -12.03 6.93 23.89
C LEU A 498 -12.93 6.51 25.06
N LEU A 499 -12.70 5.33 25.58
CA LEU A 499 -13.39 4.88 26.79
C LEU A 499 -12.71 5.49 28.01
N LEU A 500 -13.43 6.39 28.70
CA LEU A 500 -12.94 7.03 29.93
C LEU A 500 -12.68 5.99 31.03
N SER A 501 -11.82 6.31 31.96
CA SER A 501 -11.58 5.48 33.16
C SER A 501 -12.86 5.27 33.99
N THR A 502 -13.87 6.13 33.82
CA THR A 502 -15.19 6.01 34.42
C THR A 502 -16.12 5.01 33.74
N GLY A 503 -15.74 4.46 32.57
CA GLY A 503 -16.54 3.55 31.76
C GLY A 503 -17.51 4.22 30.77
N GLN A 504 -17.42 5.53 30.58
CA GLN A 504 -18.21 6.27 29.61
C GLN A 504 -17.37 6.55 28.34
N TRP A 505 -18.01 6.56 27.17
CA TRP A 505 -17.36 6.93 25.91
C TRP A 505 -17.31 8.45 25.76
N ALA A 506 -16.12 9.00 25.56
CA ALA A 506 -15.90 10.41 25.27
C ALA A 506 -15.58 10.58 23.78
N LEU A 507 -16.28 11.48 23.11
CA LEU A 507 -16.00 11.87 21.72
C LEU A 507 -14.64 12.56 21.65
N THR A 508 -13.74 12.05 20.81
CA THR A 508 -12.39 12.61 20.63
C THR A 508 -12.16 13.20 19.25
N GLY A 509 -13.05 12.97 18.32
CA GLY A 509 -12.96 13.53 16.97
C GLY A 509 -14.19 13.21 16.18
N SER A 510 -14.57 14.12 15.30
CA SER A 510 -15.60 13.88 14.28
C SER A 510 -15.24 14.59 13.00
N ALA A 511 -15.75 14.10 11.88
CA ALA A 511 -15.69 14.79 10.60
C ALA A 511 -16.95 14.53 9.79
N VAL A 512 -17.34 15.51 8.99
CA VAL A 512 -18.43 15.44 8.01
C VAL A 512 -17.83 15.69 6.63
N TYR A 513 -18.28 14.91 5.64
CA TYR A 513 -17.76 14.95 4.29
C TYR A 513 -18.84 15.39 3.30
N GLU A 514 -18.48 16.23 2.34
CA GLU A 514 -19.29 16.60 1.18
C GLU A 514 -18.61 16.02 -0.07
N PHE A 515 -19.41 15.65 -1.07
CA PHE A 515 -18.95 14.92 -2.26
C PHE A 515 -19.29 15.65 -3.54
N ASP A 516 -18.45 15.49 -4.56
CA ASP A 516 -18.76 15.94 -5.92
C ASP A 516 -19.73 14.97 -6.64
N THR A 517 -20.05 15.30 -7.87
CA THR A 517 -20.94 14.48 -8.71
C THR A 517 -20.33 13.14 -9.14
N GLN A 518 -19.03 12.92 -8.88
CA GLN A 518 -18.31 11.66 -9.12
C GLN A 518 -18.10 10.86 -7.84
N ASN A 519 -18.84 11.18 -6.78
CA ASN A 519 -18.78 10.50 -5.50
C ASN A 519 -17.40 10.57 -4.81
N ARG A 520 -16.63 11.65 -5.07
CA ARG A 520 -15.36 11.90 -4.42
C ARG A 520 -15.53 13.03 -3.42
N TRP A 521 -14.98 12.88 -2.21
CA TRP A 521 -15.11 13.95 -1.23
C TRP A 521 -14.32 15.20 -1.67
N VAL A 522 -14.95 16.33 -1.54
CA VAL A 522 -14.41 17.65 -1.90
C VAL A 522 -14.30 18.58 -0.71
N LYS A 523 -15.01 18.29 0.37
CA LYS A 523 -14.98 19.09 1.59
C LYS A 523 -15.05 18.17 2.81
N ARG A 524 -14.20 18.44 3.80
CA ARG A 524 -14.16 17.79 5.09
C ARG A 524 -14.24 18.84 6.18
N THR A 525 -15.25 18.76 7.03
CA THR A 525 -15.39 19.63 8.21
C THR A 525 -15.14 18.81 9.47
N ALA A 526 -14.05 19.10 10.18
CA ALA A 526 -13.71 18.46 11.44
C ALA A 526 -14.63 18.96 12.58
N GLY A 527 -14.78 18.15 13.65
CA GLY A 527 -15.63 18.50 14.81
C GLY A 527 -15.20 19.75 15.56
N ASN A 528 -13.94 20.15 15.46
CA ASN A 528 -13.44 21.41 15.99
C ASN A 528 -13.64 22.60 15.03
N GLY A 529 -14.38 22.42 13.92
CA GLY A 529 -14.70 23.46 12.95
C GLY A 529 -13.62 23.72 11.90
N ARG A 530 -12.51 22.99 11.89
CA ARG A 530 -11.47 23.12 10.85
C ARG A 530 -11.96 22.50 9.55
N LEU A 531 -11.60 23.12 8.44
CA LEU A 531 -12.10 22.82 7.13
C LEU A 531 -10.95 22.44 6.20
N THR A 532 -11.16 21.41 5.39
CA THR A 532 -10.33 21.06 4.23
C THR A 532 -11.24 21.04 3.02
N GLU A 533 -10.87 21.76 1.97
CA GLU A 533 -11.59 21.80 0.70
C GLU A 533 -10.66 21.45 -0.45
N ARG A 534 -11.19 20.84 -1.49
CA ARG A 534 -10.40 20.52 -2.69
C ARG A 534 -11.27 20.44 -3.93
N GLU A 535 -10.67 20.68 -5.07
CA GLU A 535 -11.25 20.43 -6.37
C GLU A 535 -10.40 19.40 -7.10
N LEU A 536 -11.08 18.40 -7.67
CA LEU A 536 -10.43 17.26 -8.31
C LEU A 536 -10.67 17.28 -9.81
N MET A 537 -9.67 16.85 -10.54
CA MET A 537 -9.81 16.49 -11.95
C MET A 537 -10.71 15.26 -12.11
N CYS A 538 -11.28 15.07 -13.31
CA CYS A 538 -12.08 13.87 -13.61
C CYS A 538 -11.32 12.55 -13.42
N ASP A 539 -9.99 12.56 -13.59
CA ASP A 539 -9.10 11.44 -13.33
C ASP A 539 -8.65 11.28 -11.87
N GLY A 540 -9.06 12.22 -11.01
CA GLY A 540 -8.74 12.23 -9.58
C GLY A 540 -7.53 13.09 -9.20
N GLY A 541 -6.81 13.70 -10.16
CA GLY A 541 -5.75 14.66 -9.87
C GLY A 541 -6.28 15.92 -9.18
N LEU A 542 -5.52 16.53 -8.29
CA LEU A 542 -5.88 17.78 -7.61
C LEU A 542 -5.76 18.97 -8.56
N LEU A 543 -6.76 19.84 -8.58
CA LEU A 543 -6.65 21.18 -9.18
C LEU A 543 -6.20 22.20 -8.16
N TRP A 544 -6.81 22.15 -7.01
CA TRP A 544 -6.41 22.91 -5.84
C TRP A 544 -6.93 22.22 -4.57
N GLU A 545 -6.29 22.54 -3.46
CA GLU A 545 -6.78 22.21 -2.13
C GLU A 545 -6.55 23.37 -1.16
N ILE A 546 -7.42 23.47 -0.16
CA ILE A 546 -7.26 24.31 1.02
C ILE A 546 -7.07 23.38 2.20
N ASP A 547 -5.92 23.44 2.84
CA ASP A 547 -5.59 22.60 3.98
C ASP A 547 -6.33 23.04 5.26
N GLU A 548 -6.17 22.28 6.34
CA GLU A 548 -6.80 22.60 7.64
C GLU A 548 -6.32 23.93 8.24
N ASN A 549 -5.25 24.52 7.74
CA ASN A 549 -4.76 25.84 8.15
C ASN A 549 -5.34 26.97 7.29
N GLY A 550 -6.19 26.64 6.31
CA GLY A 550 -6.79 27.59 5.39
C GLY A 550 -5.85 28.04 4.27
N ILE A 551 -4.77 27.30 4.02
CA ILE A 551 -3.80 27.64 2.98
C ILE A 551 -4.21 26.93 1.69
N ARG A 552 -4.33 27.69 0.62
CA ARG A 552 -4.63 27.18 -0.71
C ARG A 552 -3.35 26.80 -1.44
N THR A 553 -3.36 25.63 -2.06
CA THR A 553 -2.35 25.17 -3.02
C THR A 553 -3.04 24.87 -4.34
N ASP A 554 -2.61 25.46 -5.42
CA ASP A 554 -3.03 25.20 -6.79
C ASP A 554 -2.02 24.28 -7.49
N TYR A 555 -2.50 23.41 -8.39
CA TYR A 555 -1.70 22.41 -9.11
C TYR A 555 -1.86 22.57 -10.61
N ALA A 556 -0.75 22.66 -11.34
CA ALA A 556 -0.75 22.74 -12.79
C ALA A 556 -0.05 21.51 -13.42
N TYR A 557 -0.58 21.08 -14.55
CA TYR A 557 -0.13 19.87 -15.26
C TYR A 557 0.20 20.19 -16.72
N ASP A 558 1.16 19.48 -17.29
CA ASP A 558 1.46 19.55 -18.72
C ASP A 558 0.42 18.80 -19.56
N THR A 559 0.59 18.83 -20.88
CA THR A 559 -0.35 18.17 -21.82
C THR A 559 -0.33 16.64 -21.71
N ALA A 560 0.72 16.05 -21.11
CA ALA A 560 0.83 14.62 -20.79
C ALA A 560 0.35 14.27 -19.37
N ARG A 561 -0.23 15.25 -18.66
CA ARG A 561 -0.72 15.13 -17.27
C ARG A 561 0.35 14.88 -16.22
N GLN A 562 1.59 15.27 -16.48
CA GLN A 562 2.59 15.33 -15.43
C GLN A 562 2.43 16.65 -14.66
N LEU A 563 2.52 16.59 -13.32
CA LEU A 563 2.52 17.77 -12.45
C LEU A 563 3.79 18.59 -12.73
N VAL A 564 3.63 19.84 -13.15
CA VAL A 564 4.75 20.73 -13.51
C VAL A 564 4.87 21.93 -12.57
N GLU A 565 3.80 22.31 -11.86
CA GLU A 565 3.85 23.44 -10.95
C GLU A 565 2.86 23.29 -9.80
N THR A 566 3.27 23.74 -8.62
CA THR A 566 2.37 23.98 -7.49
C THR A 566 2.55 25.41 -7.02
N THR A 567 1.43 26.13 -6.79
CA THR A 567 1.43 27.48 -6.24
C THR A 567 0.76 27.46 -4.89
N ARG A 568 1.54 27.63 -3.82
CA ARG A 568 1.03 27.75 -2.45
C ARG A 568 0.84 29.23 -2.12
N SER A 569 -0.38 29.61 -1.77
CA SER A 569 -0.74 31.00 -1.45
C SER A 569 0.03 31.55 -0.25
N ALA A 570 0.23 32.85 -0.25
CA ALA A 570 0.82 33.55 0.89
C ALA A 570 -0.09 33.42 2.13
N VAL A 571 0.54 33.31 3.29
CA VAL A 571 -0.13 33.35 4.59
C VAL A 571 -0.07 34.74 5.18
N MET A 572 -1.23 35.29 5.55
CA MET A 572 -1.37 36.65 6.04
C MET A 572 -1.82 36.65 7.52
N ASP A 573 -1.28 37.55 8.30
CA ASP A 573 -1.84 37.96 9.59
C ASP A 573 -2.20 39.44 9.50
N GLY A 574 -3.50 39.72 9.27
CA GLY A 574 -3.96 41.03 8.86
C GLY A 574 -3.33 41.45 7.53
N GLU A 575 -2.57 42.54 7.53
CA GLU A 575 -1.82 43.03 6.36
C GLU A 575 -0.37 42.51 6.31
N THR A 576 0.08 41.75 7.30
CA THR A 576 1.46 41.26 7.38
C THR A 576 1.59 39.87 6.70
N VAL A 577 2.51 39.78 5.75
CA VAL A 577 2.86 38.48 5.14
C VAL A 577 3.71 37.68 6.14
N ILE A 578 3.18 36.55 6.61
CA ILE A 578 3.89 35.62 7.50
C ILE A 578 4.75 34.67 6.68
N THR A 579 4.12 34.09 5.65
CA THR A 579 4.81 33.22 4.70
C THR A 579 4.48 33.73 3.29
N PRO A 580 5.48 34.00 2.46
CA PRO A 580 5.21 34.47 1.10
C PRO A 580 4.57 33.37 0.25
N GLU A 581 3.94 33.78 -0.85
CA GLU A 581 3.54 32.85 -1.90
C GLU A 581 4.77 32.07 -2.37
N THR A 582 4.57 30.79 -2.58
CA THR A 582 5.64 29.88 -2.98
C THR A 582 5.22 29.15 -4.25
N ILE A 583 5.97 29.34 -5.32
CA ILE A 583 5.79 28.65 -6.59
C ILE A 583 6.86 27.56 -6.67
N THR A 584 6.45 26.31 -6.80
CA THR A 584 7.37 25.19 -7.02
C THR A 584 7.15 24.62 -8.41
N THR A 585 8.17 24.65 -9.24
CA THR A 585 8.14 24.10 -10.61
C THR A 585 8.96 22.83 -10.69
N TYR A 586 8.47 21.86 -11.44
CA TYR A 586 9.06 20.54 -11.62
C TYR A 586 9.39 20.29 -13.09
N ALA A 587 10.63 19.95 -13.40
CA ALA A 587 10.98 19.34 -14.67
C ALA A 587 10.96 17.83 -14.52
N ARG A 588 10.31 17.13 -15.45
CA ARG A 588 10.17 15.67 -15.42
C ARG A 588 10.60 15.05 -16.73
N ASP A 589 11.16 13.85 -16.63
CA ASP A 589 11.44 13.03 -17.81
C ASP A 589 10.21 12.25 -18.28
N ALA A 590 10.40 11.45 -19.32
CA ALA A 590 9.34 10.63 -19.90
C ALA A 590 8.87 9.48 -18.98
N ALA A 591 9.68 9.07 -18.03
CA ALA A 591 9.30 8.07 -17.00
C ALA A 591 8.60 8.71 -15.79
N GLY A 592 8.39 10.04 -15.80
CA GLY A 592 7.73 10.80 -14.72
C GLY A 592 8.65 11.15 -13.55
N ARG A 593 9.95 10.83 -13.62
CA ARG A 593 10.93 11.14 -12.57
C ARG A 593 11.25 12.63 -12.56
N VAL A 594 11.43 13.20 -11.38
CA VAL A 594 11.78 14.63 -11.23
C VAL A 594 13.25 14.84 -11.58
N LEU A 595 13.52 15.63 -12.61
CA LEU A 595 14.86 16.04 -13.02
C LEU A 595 15.32 17.30 -12.30
N SER A 596 14.40 18.23 -12.01
CA SER A 596 14.69 19.38 -11.18
C SER A 596 13.44 19.89 -10.46
N THR A 597 13.67 20.43 -9.27
CA THR A 597 12.69 21.16 -8.48
C THR A 597 13.22 22.57 -8.28
N ARG A 598 12.46 23.57 -8.71
CA ARG A 598 12.76 24.97 -8.47
C ARG A 598 11.67 25.58 -7.60
N GLN A 599 12.07 26.17 -6.50
CA GLN A 599 11.17 26.87 -5.60
C GLN A 599 11.44 28.37 -5.63
N ASP A 600 10.41 29.17 -5.82
CA ASP A 600 10.44 30.62 -5.91
C ASP A 600 9.47 31.24 -4.90
N THR A 601 9.99 32.08 -4.02
CA THR A 601 9.21 32.83 -3.01
C THR A 601 9.12 34.32 -3.35
N GLY A 602 9.54 34.73 -4.56
CA GLY A 602 9.68 36.14 -4.95
C GLY A 602 10.91 36.81 -4.37
N ALA A 603 11.32 36.48 -3.16
CA ALA A 603 12.51 37.00 -2.50
C ALA A 603 13.74 36.09 -2.66
N MET A 604 13.53 34.80 -2.84
CA MET A 604 14.59 33.80 -2.98
C MET A 604 14.14 32.71 -3.96
N THR A 605 15.06 32.31 -4.81
CA THR A 605 14.88 31.14 -5.67
C THR A 605 15.89 30.08 -5.28
N THR A 606 15.43 28.85 -5.09
CA THR A 606 16.27 27.67 -4.89
C THR A 606 16.01 26.66 -6.00
N GLN A 607 17.01 25.89 -6.36
CA GLN A 607 16.87 24.81 -7.33
C GLN A 607 17.74 23.63 -6.93
N GLU A 608 17.18 22.45 -7.07
CA GLU A 608 17.88 21.18 -6.97
C GLU A 608 17.64 20.38 -8.26
N SER A 609 18.55 19.46 -8.59
CA SER A 609 18.42 18.63 -9.78
C SER A 609 18.95 17.22 -9.55
N THR A 610 18.39 16.26 -10.30
CA THR A 610 18.77 14.86 -10.24
C THR A 610 18.85 14.29 -11.66
N GLU A 611 19.90 13.53 -11.94
CA GLU A 611 20.08 12.81 -13.20
C GLU A 611 19.93 11.30 -12.95
N TYR A 612 19.42 10.59 -13.96
CA TYR A 612 19.15 9.16 -13.89
C TYR A 612 19.75 8.42 -15.08
N ASP A 613 20.13 7.17 -14.87
CA ASP A 613 20.45 6.24 -15.94
C ASP A 613 19.17 5.66 -16.61
N LEU A 614 19.35 4.84 -17.64
CA LEU A 614 18.22 4.19 -18.34
C LEU A 614 17.51 3.11 -17.52
N LEU A 615 18.10 2.64 -16.42
CA LEU A 615 17.45 1.77 -15.43
C LEU A 615 16.64 2.56 -14.40
N GLY A 616 16.74 3.89 -14.39
CA GLY A 616 16.04 4.75 -13.44
C GLY A 616 16.76 4.98 -12.11
N ARG A 617 18.04 4.60 -12.02
CA ARG A 617 18.85 4.83 -10.84
C ARG A 617 19.48 6.22 -10.91
N MET A 618 19.57 6.90 -9.77
CA MET A 618 20.18 8.23 -9.65
C MET A 618 21.69 8.15 -9.94
N THR A 619 22.16 8.91 -10.90
CA THR A 619 23.61 9.03 -11.22
C THR A 619 24.24 10.27 -10.66
N SER A 620 23.48 11.36 -10.54
CA SER A 620 23.94 12.64 -10.02
C SER A 620 22.80 13.36 -9.31
N SER A 621 23.09 14.07 -8.23
CA SER A 621 22.15 14.97 -7.55
C SER A 621 22.88 16.25 -7.17
N THR A 622 22.29 17.40 -7.52
CA THR A 622 22.79 18.73 -7.16
C THR A 622 21.81 19.36 -6.18
N ASP A 623 22.30 19.72 -5.00
CA ASP A 623 21.48 20.37 -3.98
C ASP A 623 21.29 21.88 -4.22
N VAL A 624 20.48 22.53 -3.37
CA VAL A 624 20.17 23.96 -3.46
C VAL A 624 21.39 24.88 -3.35
N LEU A 625 22.51 24.39 -2.85
CA LEU A 625 23.78 25.11 -2.76
C LEU A 625 24.72 24.84 -3.97
N GLY A 626 24.27 24.09 -4.96
CA GLY A 626 25.04 23.70 -6.11
C GLY A 626 26.08 22.61 -5.85
N ARG A 627 25.97 21.87 -4.73
CA ARG A 627 26.90 20.81 -4.36
C ARG A 627 26.43 19.51 -5.01
N VAL A 628 27.34 18.84 -5.68
CA VAL A 628 27.05 17.64 -6.47
C VAL A 628 27.43 16.37 -5.69
N THR A 629 26.49 15.44 -5.62
CA THR A 629 26.69 14.05 -5.19
C THR A 629 26.51 13.14 -6.40
N THR A 630 27.43 12.22 -6.66
CA THR A 630 27.32 11.26 -7.78
C THR A 630 27.20 9.83 -7.25
N CYS A 631 26.47 8.99 -8.00
CA CYS A 631 26.33 7.57 -7.75
C CYS A 631 26.79 6.75 -8.96
N ALA A 632 27.57 5.71 -8.72
CA ALA A 632 27.97 4.73 -9.73
C ALA A 632 27.56 3.33 -9.28
N TYR A 633 27.18 2.48 -10.23
CA TYR A 633 26.68 1.13 -9.98
C TYR A 633 27.52 0.11 -10.73
N SER A 634 27.75 -1.05 -10.12
CA SER A 634 28.36 -2.18 -10.81
C SER A 634 27.39 -2.78 -11.84
N GLN A 635 27.92 -3.49 -12.82
CA GLN A 635 27.15 -4.09 -13.88
C GLN A 635 26.17 -5.17 -13.36
N ASP A 636 26.55 -5.90 -12.30
CA ASP A 636 25.67 -6.86 -11.63
C ASP A 636 24.62 -6.21 -10.71
N GLY A 637 24.69 -4.88 -10.52
CA GLY A 637 23.78 -4.12 -9.65
C GLY A 637 24.06 -4.27 -8.15
N LEU A 638 25.03 -5.08 -7.74
CA LEU A 638 25.25 -5.40 -6.34
C LEU A 638 26.10 -4.37 -5.59
N THR A 639 26.85 -3.53 -6.31
CA THR A 639 27.71 -2.52 -5.69
C THR A 639 27.28 -1.10 -6.10
N THR A 640 27.09 -0.26 -5.10
CA THR A 640 26.83 1.17 -5.27
C THR A 640 27.96 1.99 -4.68
N THR A 641 28.49 2.93 -5.45
CA THR A 641 29.50 3.90 -5.02
C THR A 641 28.93 5.30 -5.04
N GLN A 642 28.78 5.93 -3.90
CA GLN A 642 28.38 7.33 -3.78
C GLN A 642 29.58 8.20 -3.51
N THR A 643 29.74 9.30 -4.28
CA THR A 643 30.76 10.32 -4.05
C THR A 643 30.09 11.62 -3.65
N VAL A 644 30.31 12.09 -2.43
CA VAL A 644 29.74 13.31 -1.90
C VAL A 644 30.60 14.54 -2.30
N PRO A 645 30.08 15.79 -2.15
CA PRO A 645 30.78 17.03 -2.60
C PRO A 645 32.18 17.24 -2.05
N SER A 646 32.50 16.64 -0.91
CA SER A 646 33.88 16.68 -0.35
C SER A 646 34.90 15.80 -1.09
N GLY A 647 34.42 14.98 -2.06
CA GLY A 647 35.23 13.94 -2.72
C GLY A 647 35.32 12.63 -1.92
N ALA A 648 34.66 12.56 -0.75
CA ALA A 648 34.61 11.31 0.02
C ALA A 648 33.68 10.30 -0.65
N THR A 649 34.11 9.03 -0.67
CA THR A 649 33.35 7.92 -1.27
C THR A 649 32.76 7.03 -0.21
N PHE A 650 31.54 6.53 -0.49
CA PHE A 650 30.81 5.53 0.28
C PHE A 650 30.48 4.38 -0.67
N VAL A 651 30.99 3.22 -0.42
CA VAL A 651 30.80 2.04 -1.26
C VAL A 651 30.01 1.01 -0.46
N THR A 652 28.88 0.57 -0.99
CA THR A 652 28.05 -0.48 -0.41
C THR A 652 27.96 -1.64 -1.38
N ARG A 653 28.28 -2.84 -0.91
CA ARG A 653 28.10 -4.10 -1.65
C ARG A 653 27.05 -4.94 -0.95
N SER A 654 26.06 -5.35 -1.71
CA SER A 654 24.97 -6.22 -1.26
C SER A 654 25.09 -7.64 -1.83
N ALA A 655 24.46 -8.59 -1.16
CA ALA A 655 24.20 -9.92 -1.69
C ALA A 655 22.99 -9.89 -2.65
N PRO A 656 22.74 -10.98 -3.41
CA PRO A 656 21.60 -11.07 -4.33
C PRO A 656 20.24 -10.86 -3.68
N ASP A 657 20.06 -11.16 -2.40
CA ASP A 657 18.83 -10.91 -1.63
C ASP A 657 18.72 -9.47 -1.06
N GLY A 658 19.65 -8.58 -1.44
CA GLY A 658 19.72 -7.20 -0.96
C GLY A 658 20.40 -7.00 0.39
N THR A 659 20.84 -8.07 1.05
CA THR A 659 21.57 -7.97 2.33
C THR A 659 22.92 -7.28 2.14
N VAL A 660 23.20 -6.21 2.91
CA VAL A 660 24.49 -5.51 2.85
C VAL A 660 25.58 -6.43 3.40
N MET A 661 26.62 -6.65 2.59
CA MET A 661 27.76 -7.52 2.91
C MET A 661 29.04 -6.73 3.19
N GLU A 662 29.16 -5.53 2.61
CA GLU A 662 30.36 -4.71 2.77
C GLU A 662 30.04 -3.23 2.62
N GLU A 663 30.64 -2.42 3.48
CA GLU A 663 30.66 -0.98 3.40
C GLU A 663 32.12 -0.49 3.46
N SER A 664 32.53 0.32 2.48
CA SER A 664 33.91 0.81 2.37
C SER A 664 33.94 2.19 1.71
N GLY A 665 35.13 2.72 1.48
CA GLY A 665 35.31 4.02 0.85
C GLY A 665 36.14 4.98 1.70
N THR A 666 36.39 6.19 1.17
CA THR A 666 37.20 7.20 1.89
C THR A 666 36.40 7.96 2.93
N GLY A 667 35.04 7.94 2.81
CA GLY A 667 34.12 8.63 3.73
C GLY A 667 33.70 7.82 4.95
N GLN A 668 34.01 6.52 4.98
CA GLN A 668 33.62 5.64 6.07
C GLN A 668 34.65 4.56 6.36
N ARG A 669 34.54 3.97 7.53
CA ARG A 669 35.37 2.81 7.91
C ARG A 669 34.98 1.61 7.06
N HIS A 670 35.99 0.88 6.57
CA HIS A 670 35.76 -0.39 5.86
C HIS A 670 35.24 -1.44 6.83
N VAL A 671 34.03 -1.94 6.55
CA VAL A 671 33.32 -2.93 7.37
C VAL A 671 32.79 -4.04 6.46
N ILE A 672 32.90 -5.28 6.92
CA ILE A 672 32.26 -6.44 6.29
C ILE A 672 31.28 -7.09 7.25
N TYR A 673 30.23 -7.68 6.67
CA TYR A 673 29.20 -8.43 7.37
C TYR A 673 29.29 -9.90 7.00
N ALA A 674 29.50 -10.77 7.99
CA ALA A 674 29.49 -12.22 7.78
C ALA A 674 28.26 -12.80 8.48
N ILE A 675 27.50 -13.60 7.77
CA ILE A 675 26.22 -14.16 8.23
C ILE A 675 26.33 -15.68 8.33
N ASP A 676 25.88 -16.24 9.44
CA ASP A 676 25.74 -17.68 9.62
C ASP A 676 24.49 -18.06 10.45
N LEU A 677 24.19 -19.36 10.52
CA LEU A 677 23.07 -19.91 11.26
C LEU A 677 23.56 -20.53 12.58
N VAL A 678 22.95 -20.09 13.69
CA VAL A 678 23.16 -20.66 15.02
C VAL A 678 21.93 -21.41 15.51
N SER A 679 21.99 -22.02 16.69
CA SER A 679 20.90 -22.85 17.24
C SER A 679 19.59 -22.12 17.43
N ASP A 680 19.62 -20.81 17.63
CA ASP A 680 18.49 -19.97 18.02
C ASP A 680 18.26 -18.77 17.09
N GLY A 681 18.98 -18.66 15.97
CA GLY A 681 18.77 -17.56 15.04
C GLY A 681 19.80 -17.44 13.93
N VAL A 682 19.72 -16.31 13.25
CA VAL A 682 20.68 -15.82 12.26
C VAL A 682 21.69 -14.94 12.98
N ARG A 683 22.97 -15.27 12.86
CA ARG A 683 24.06 -14.49 13.45
C ARG A 683 24.73 -13.65 12.38
N THR A 684 24.88 -12.36 12.65
CA THR A 684 25.64 -11.43 11.82
C THR A 684 26.86 -10.94 12.59
N PHE A 685 28.04 -11.05 11.99
CA PHE A 685 29.29 -10.44 12.47
C PHE A 685 29.51 -9.13 11.72
N THR A 686 29.80 -8.07 12.44
CA THR A 686 30.31 -6.80 11.90
C THR A 686 31.82 -6.76 12.17
N LYS A 687 32.62 -6.73 11.11
CA LYS A 687 34.07 -6.75 11.21
C LYS A 687 34.67 -5.56 10.50
N ALA A 688 35.59 -4.84 11.17
CA ALA A 688 36.41 -3.82 10.50
C ALA A 688 37.53 -4.48 9.73
N VAL A 689 37.87 -3.92 8.57
CA VAL A 689 38.96 -4.37 7.71
C VAL A 689 40.05 -3.29 7.71
N SER A 690 41.30 -3.72 7.94
CA SER A 690 42.49 -2.88 7.84
C SER A 690 43.61 -3.69 7.19
N GLY A 691 43.89 -3.45 5.90
CA GLY A 691 44.72 -4.31 5.07
C GLY A 691 44.16 -5.74 5.03
N GLU A 692 44.96 -6.75 5.35
CA GLU A 692 44.51 -8.15 5.40
C GLU A 692 43.87 -8.54 6.76
N THR A 693 43.87 -7.63 7.73
CA THR A 693 43.38 -7.91 9.09
C THR A 693 41.90 -7.59 9.20
N GLN A 694 41.12 -8.58 9.63
CA GLN A 694 39.72 -8.42 10.00
C GLN A 694 39.59 -8.42 11.52
N THR A 695 39.03 -7.35 12.08
CA THR A 695 38.77 -7.23 13.52
C THR A 695 37.29 -7.18 13.77
N GLU A 696 36.77 -8.11 14.54
CA GLU A 696 35.37 -8.12 14.92
C GLU A 696 35.03 -6.88 15.78
N LEU A 697 34.01 -6.13 15.41
CA LEU A 697 33.49 -4.99 16.13
C LEU A 697 32.28 -5.39 16.98
N GLN A 698 31.41 -6.18 16.40
CA GLN A 698 30.14 -6.58 16.99
C GLN A 698 29.65 -7.87 16.35
N ARG A 699 28.82 -8.59 17.07
CA ARG A 699 27.96 -9.63 16.52
C ARG A 699 26.55 -9.49 17.05
N SER A 700 25.55 -9.86 16.26
CA SER A 700 24.16 -9.92 16.66
C SER A 700 23.57 -11.28 16.32
N ILE A 701 22.57 -11.70 17.09
CA ILE A 701 21.78 -12.90 16.78
C ILE A 701 20.33 -12.50 16.80
N VAL A 702 19.65 -12.74 15.69
CA VAL A 702 18.26 -12.42 15.44
C VAL A 702 17.49 -13.72 15.24
N ASN A 703 16.34 -13.87 15.91
CA ASN A 703 15.51 -15.06 15.77
C ASN A 703 14.67 -15.03 14.48
N GLY A 704 13.91 -16.11 14.26
CA GLY A 704 13.04 -16.23 13.07
C GLY A 704 11.92 -15.19 12.96
N ALA A 705 11.65 -14.42 14.00
CA ALA A 705 10.67 -13.32 13.99
C ALA A 705 11.32 -11.95 13.82
N GLY A 706 12.63 -11.85 13.59
CA GLY A 706 13.35 -10.59 13.47
C GLY A 706 13.75 -9.96 14.80
N GLU A 707 13.59 -10.65 15.94
CA GLU A 707 13.92 -10.10 17.26
C GLU A 707 15.39 -10.35 17.60
N THR A 708 16.09 -9.32 18.07
CA THR A 708 17.47 -9.43 18.50
C THR A 708 17.58 -10.16 19.84
N LEU A 709 17.99 -11.41 19.81
CA LEU A 709 18.19 -12.23 21.03
C LEU A 709 19.41 -11.80 21.83
N ARG A 710 20.48 -11.42 21.14
CA ARG A 710 21.72 -10.96 21.77
C ARG A 710 22.58 -10.15 20.81
N THR A 711 23.22 -9.17 21.38
CA THR A 711 24.32 -8.42 20.76
C THR A 711 25.60 -8.67 21.55
N GLY A 712 26.71 -8.88 20.86
CA GLY A 712 27.99 -9.14 21.48
C GLY A 712 29.04 -8.17 21.00
N VAL A 713 29.87 -7.66 21.91
CA VAL A 713 31.01 -6.79 21.61
C VAL A 713 32.27 -7.48 22.12
N PRO A 714 33.33 -7.60 21.31
CA PRO A 714 34.62 -8.16 21.76
C PRO A 714 35.19 -7.39 22.95
N ASN A 715 35.70 -8.12 23.93
CA ASN A 715 36.35 -7.54 25.11
C ASN A 715 37.86 -7.41 24.87
N THR A 716 38.45 -6.32 25.35
CA THR A 716 39.90 -6.06 25.28
C THR A 716 40.78 -7.11 26.00
N VAL A 717 40.21 -7.81 26.98
CA VAL A 717 40.87 -8.90 27.74
C VAL A 717 40.59 -10.30 27.16
N GLY A 718 39.94 -10.40 26.02
CA GLY A 718 39.55 -11.64 25.37
C GLY A 718 38.10 -12.06 25.66
N GLY A 719 37.44 -12.71 24.69
CA GLY A 719 36.05 -13.11 24.75
C GLY A 719 35.07 -12.04 24.24
N VAL A 720 33.77 -12.23 24.45
CA VAL A 720 32.71 -11.35 23.98
C VAL A 720 31.76 -11.05 25.14
N ILE A 721 31.46 -9.79 25.32
CA ILE A 721 30.43 -9.33 26.26
C ILE A 721 29.10 -9.30 25.52
N TYR A 722 28.13 -10.10 25.98
CA TYR A 722 26.81 -10.16 25.40
C TYR A 722 25.80 -9.35 26.21
N THR A 723 24.98 -8.59 25.49
CA THR A 723 23.68 -8.13 25.98
C THR A 723 22.62 -9.09 25.42
N ARG A 724 21.89 -9.74 26.32
CA ARG A 724 20.91 -10.79 26.02
C ARG A 724 19.50 -10.26 26.25
N ASN A 725 18.64 -10.46 25.27
CA ASN A 725 17.23 -10.11 25.31
C ASN A 725 16.38 -11.37 25.41
N THR A 726 15.28 -11.27 26.15
CA THR A 726 14.27 -12.31 26.25
C THR A 726 12.92 -11.70 25.90
N TYR A 727 12.17 -12.39 25.06
CA TYR A 727 10.87 -11.95 24.59
C TYR A 727 9.79 -12.93 25.09
N ASN A 728 8.58 -12.45 25.27
CA ASN A 728 7.44 -13.32 25.53
C ASN A 728 6.85 -13.85 24.20
N ALA A 729 5.79 -14.67 24.29
CA ALA A 729 5.12 -15.25 23.12
C ALA A 729 4.45 -14.19 22.21
N ARG A 730 4.29 -12.94 22.67
CA ARG A 730 3.75 -11.83 21.89
C ARG A 730 4.83 -11.02 21.16
N GLY A 731 6.12 -11.32 21.40
CA GLY A 731 7.23 -10.56 20.82
C GLY A 731 7.66 -9.35 21.64
N GLN A 732 7.13 -9.18 22.84
CA GLN A 732 7.48 -8.06 23.71
C GLN A 732 8.74 -8.41 24.51
N LEU A 733 9.67 -7.44 24.60
CA LEU A 733 10.91 -7.57 25.34
C LEU A 733 10.62 -7.64 26.86
N THR A 734 10.89 -8.77 27.51
CA THR A 734 10.63 -8.97 28.94
C THR A 734 11.87 -8.88 29.81
N LYS A 735 13.06 -9.06 29.22
CA LYS A 735 14.31 -9.00 29.96
C LYS A 735 15.46 -8.58 29.06
N THR A 736 16.31 -7.72 29.57
CA THR A 736 17.64 -7.44 29.03
C THR A 736 18.68 -7.66 30.12
N GLN A 737 19.79 -8.32 29.80
CA GLN A 737 20.88 -8.60 30.72
C GLN A 737 22.22 -8.59 30.00
N THR A 738 23.20 -7.87 30.54
CA THR A 738 24.55 -7.81 29.98
C THR A 738 25.52 -8.64 30.82
N ASP A 739 26.43 -9.36 30.16
CA ASP A 739 27.50 -10.12 30.81
C ASP A 739 28.54 -9.12 31.39
N ALA A 740 29.06 -9.40 32.55
CA ALA A 740 30.10 -8.55 33.18
C ALA A 740 31.50 -9.04 32.78
N GLY A 741 32.00 -8.60 31.65
CA GLY A 741 33.42 -8.67 31.27
C GLY A 741 34.16 -10.02 31.23
N ASN A 742 33.72 -10.99 32.03
CA ASN A 742 34.13 -12.39 31.92
C ASN A 742 32.89 -13.28 32.13
N ALA A 743 32.85 -14.44 31.51
CA ALA A 743 31.70 -15.33 31.43
C ALA A 743 31.13 -15.85 32.79
N ALA A 744 31.73 -15.49 33.90
CA ALA A 744 31.32 -15.94 35.22
C ALA A 744 30.43 -14.97 35.98
N THR A 745 30.33 -13.72 35.57
CA THR A 745 29.53 -12.68 36.23
C THR A 745 28.61 -11.98 35.22
N THR A 746 27.33 -11.94 35.52
CA THR A 746 26.33 -11.16 34.75
C THR A 746 25.96 -9.90 35.53
N MET A 747 25.74 -8.79 34.80
CA MET A 747 25.14 -7.60 35.39
C MET A 747 23.68 -7.87 35.78
N ALA A 748 23.17 -7.11 36.73
CA ALA A 748 21.78 -7.20 37.11
C ALA A 748 20.84 -6.91 35.91
N PRO A 749 19.78 -7.70 35.70
CA PRO A 749 18.89 -7.52 34.56
C PRO A 749 17.94 -6.36 34.76
N THR A 750 17.48 -5.80 33.61
CA THR A 750 16.25 -5.01 33.54
C THR A 750 15.10 -5.93 33.07
N LEU A 751 13.98 -5.89 33.78
CA LEU A 751 12.79 -6.70 33.49
C LEU A 751 11.61 -5.79 33.18
N TRP A 752 10.76 -6.23 32.22
CA TRP A 752 9.53 -5.51 31.83
C TRP A 752 8.31 -6.43 31.88
N GLU A 753 7.19 -5.86 32.31
CA GLU A 753 5.88 -6.46 32.27
C GLU A 753 4.94 -5.58 31.43
N TYR A 754 3.94 -6.20 30.79
CA TYR A 754 3.03 -5.53 29.87
C TYR A 754 1.58 -5.90 30.16
N ASP A 755 0.66 -4.99 29.87
CA ASP A 755 -0.76 -5.28 29.87
C ASP A 755 -1.22 -5.98 28.59
N ALA A 756 -2.53 -6.19 28.49
CA ALA A 756 -3.13 -6.86 27.34
C ALA A 756 -3.16 -5.98 26.09
N PHE A 757 -3.01 -4.66 26.20
CA PHE A 757 -2.88 -3.71 25.07
C PHE A 757 -1.44 -3.51 24.63
N GLY A 758 -0.48 -4.19 25.24
CA GLY A 758 0.94 -4.06 24.91
C GLY A 758 1.63 -2.89 25.62
N ASN A 759 0.95 -2.17 26.48
CA ASN A 759 1.56 -1.08 27.25
C ASN A 759 2.44 -1.63 28.38
N LYS A 760 3.59 -0.99 28.61
CA LYS A 760 4.53 -1.36 29.67
C LYS A 760 3.91 -1.02 31.02
N THR A 761 3.65 -2.02 31.86
CA THR A 761 3.06 -1.82 33.20
C THR A 761 4.10 -1.79 34.30
N LYS A 762 5.28 -2.42 34.09
CA LYS A 762 6.31 -2.43 35.09
C LYS A 762 7.70 -2.56 34.48
N GLU A 763 8.64 -1.83 35.03
CA GLU A 763 10.07 -1.99 34.81
C GLU A 763 10.76 -2.23 36.14
N THR A 764 11.57 -3.26 36.20
CA THR A 764 12.40 -3.56 37.37
C THR A 764 13.86 -3.51 36.95
N TRP A 765 14.58 -2.54 37.47
CA TRP A 765 16.01 -2.43 37.29
C TRP A 765 16.71 -2.90 38.57
N LYS A 766 17.35 -4.05 38.52
CA LYS A 766 18.08 -4.62 39.67
C LYS A 766 19.48 -4.00 39.77
N LEU A 767 19.90 -3.58 40.96
CA LEU A 767 21.12 -2.76 41.12
C LEU A 767 22.39 -3.56 41.43
N ALA A 768 22.32 -4.72 42.06
CA ALA A 768 23.56 -5.45 42.40
C ALA A 768 23.38 -6.99 42.52
N ASP A 769 22.64 -7.51 43.46
CA ASP A 769 22.45 -8.95 43.64
C ASP A 769 21.08 -9.36 43.10
N PRO A 770 21.03 -10.27 42.11
CA PRO A 770 19.75 -10.73 41.56
C PRO A 770 18.84 -11.42 42.58
N ALA A 771 19.35 -11.81 43.75
CA ALA A 771 18.57 -12.49 44.79
C ALA A 771 17.84 -11.56 45.79
N THR A 772 18.23 -10.28 45.85
CA THR A 772 17.64 -9.35 46.83
C THR A 772 16.75 -8.30 46.14
N VAL A 773 15.45 -8.40 46.37
CA VAL A 773 14.44 -7.46 45.81
C VAL A 773 14.62 -6.07 46.43
N SER A 774 15.23 -5.93 47.63
CA SER A 774 15.41 -4.67 48.36
C SER A 774 16.27 -3.64 47.65
N ASN A 775 17.10 -4.04 46.69
CA ASN A 775 17.98 -3.16 45.93
C ASN A 775 17.52 -2.86 44.51
N SER A 776 16.25 -3.12 44.19
CA SER A 776 15.70 -2.88 42.84
C SER A 776 15.08 -1.48 42.75
N ARG A 777 15.27 -0.80 41.63
CA ARG A 777 14.42 0.30 41.21
C ARG A 777 13.25 -0.23 40.46
N ILE A 778 12.05 0.09 40.90
CA ILE A 778 10.81 -0.37 40.25
C ILE A 778 10.05 0.89 39.80
N THR A 779 9.65 0.87 38.55
CA THR A 779 8.70 1.84 38.00
C THR A 779 7.49 1.05 37.54
N THR A 780 6.31 1.42 37.99
CA THR A 780 5.04 0.88 37.48
C THR A 780 4.27 1.98 36.77
N TRP A 781 3.57 1.62 35.71
CA TRP A 781 2.74 2.55 34.96
C TRP A 781 1.28 2.12 35.03
N SER A 782 0.40 3.08 35.18
CA SER A 782 -1.04 2.93 34.99
C SER A 782 -1.49 3.85 33.85
N TYR A 783 -2.45 3.37 33.08
CA TYR A 783 -2.98 4.06 31.89
C TYR A 783 -4.45 4.36 32.10
N GLY A 784 -4.86 5.58 31.71
CA GLY A 784 -6.24 5.99 31.83
C GLY A 784 -6.63 7.02 30.77
N VAL A 785 -7.90 7.34 30.72
CA VAL A 785 -8.46 8.43 29.94
C VAL A 785 -9.36 9.25 30.83
N GLU A 786 -9.14 10.55 30.88
CA GLU A 786 -9.92 11.50 31.62
C GLU A 786 -10.50 12.58 30.70
N GLN A 787 -11.66 13.10 31.08
CA GLN A 787 -12.27 14.25 30.42
C GLN A 787 -12.33 15.43 31.40
N ALA A 788 -11.83 16.57 30.95
CA ALA A 788 -11.90 17.82 31.69
C ALA A 788 -12.51 18.90 30.80
N ARG A 789 -13.76 19.30 31.09
CA ARG A 789 -14.54 20.20 30.23
C ARG A 789 -14.63 19.64 28.78
N ASP A 790 -14.10 20.39 27.81
CA ASP A 790 -14.13 20.08 26.37
C ASP A 790 -12.86 19.37 25.87
N GLU A 791 -11.98 19.00 26.79
CA GLU A 791 -10.71 18.35 26.51
C GLU A 791 -10.70 16.91 27.03
N VAL A 792 -10.20 15.98 26.20
CA VAL A 792 -10.00 14.57 26.58
C VAL A 792 -8.51 14.30 26.64
N TYR A 793 -8.05 13.69 27.74
CA TYR A 793 -6.65 13.41 27.99
C TYR A 793 -6.38 11.91 28.13
N ARG A 794 -5.30 11.44 27.51
CA ARG A 794 -4.66 10.19 27.90
C ARG A 794 -3.78 10.46 29.11
N VAL A 795 -3.93 9.65 30.13
CA VAL A 795 -3.25 9.81 31.42
C VAL A 795 -2.30 8.64 31.62
N VAL A 796 -1.05 8.93 31.90
CA VAL A 796 -0.05 7.94 32.30
C VAL A 796 0.52 8.34 33.65
N THR A 797 0.35 7.47 34.65
CA THR A 797 0.96 7.68 35.96
C THR A 797 2.07 6.68 36.18
N ALA A 798 3.29 7.18 36.39
CA ALA A 798 4.46 6.40 36.72
C ALA A 798 4.71 6.45 38.22
N THR A 799 4.57 5.33 38.91
CA THR A 799 4.93 5.18 40.32
C THR A 799 6.34 4.62 40.41
N ARG A 800 7.24 5.35 41.00
CA ARG A 800 8.64 4.95 41.17
C ARG A 800 9.00 4.77 42.65
N ASN A 801 9.81 3.74 42.92
CA ASN A 801 10.48 3.65 44.23
C ASN A 801 11.89 4.20 44.16
N ASN A 802 12.31 4.94 45.18
CA ASN A 802 13.69 5.33 45.36
C ASN A 802 14.49 4.18 46.02
N SER A 803 15.83 4.32 46.09
CA SER A 803 16.74 3.36 46.75
C SER A 803 16.52 3.18 48.25
N ARG A 804 15.67 3.99 48.89
CA ARG A 804 15.29 3.94 50.31
C ARG A 804 13.90 3.34 50.53
N GLY A 805 13.24 2.84 49.44
CA GLY A 805 11.89 2.23 49.52
C GLY A 805 10.75 3.25 49.55
N THR A 806 11.01 4.55 49.40
CA THR A 806 9.96 5.56 49.31
C THR A 806 9.41 5.56 47.87
N THR A 807 8.10 5.47 47.71
CA THR A 807 7.42 5.61 46.42
C THR A 807 7.01 7.03 46.15
N TYR A 808 6.99 7.43 44.88
CA TYR A 808 6.46 8.71 44.42
C TYR A 808 5.85 8.57 43.04
N ASP A 809 4.81 9.36 42.80
CA ASP A 809 4.07 9.33 41.54
C ASP A 809 4.41 10.53 40.65
N GLU A 810 4.56 10.31 39.39
CA GLU A 810 4.61 11.31 38.33
C GLU A 810 3.49 11.05 37.35
N THR A 811 2.65 12.04 37.09
CA THR A 811 1.54 11.87 36.13
C THR A 811 1.72 12.78 34.94
N GLN A 812 1.57 12.21 33.78
CA GLN A 812 1.53 12.95 32.52
C GLN A 812 0.15 12.80 31.90
N LYS A 813 -0.47 13.93 31.56
CA LYS A 813 -1.72 13.98 30.79
C LYS A 813 -1.41 14.57 29.42
N THR A 814 -1.70 13.80 28.37
CA THR A 814 -1.51 14.24 26.98
C THR A 814 -2.86 14.44 26.33
N LEU A 815 -3.09 15.62 25.76
CA LEU A 815 -4.32 15.91 25.05
C LEU A 815 -4.56 14.88 23.95
N ALA A 816 -5.69 14.21 24.00
CA ALA A 816 -6.14 13.31 22.95
C ALA A 816 -7.11 14.02 21.99
N SER A 817 -7.87 15.01 22.51
CA SER A 817 -8.84 15.77 21.74
C SER A 817 -9.25 17.04 22.46
N SER A 818 -9.58 18.10 21.69
CA SER A 818 -10.22 19.32 22.14
C SER A 818 -11.25 19.79 21.14
N LEU A 819 -12.35 20.37 21.60
CA LEU A 819 -13.34 21.06 20.75
C LEU A 819 -12.86 22.48 20.36
N SER A 820 -11.79 22.97 20.94
CA SER A 820 -11.21 24.27 20.56
C SER A 820 -10.56 24.17 19.18
N PRO A 821 -10.91 25.05 18.23
CA PRO A 821 -10.27 25.08 16.91
C PRO A 821 -8.82 25.57 16.95
N THR A 822 -8.42 26.24 18.05
CA THR A 822 -7.08 26.81 18.19
C THR A 822 -6.11 25.93 18.97
N LEU A 823 -6.57 25.05 19.87
CA LEU A 823 -5.69 24.19 20.66
C LEU A 823 -5.25 22.98 19.82
N GLU A 824 -3.94 22.92 19.57
CA GLU A 824 -3.33 21.82 18.79
C GLU A 824 -2.88 20.66 19.69
N SER A 825 -2.11 20.97 20.71
CA SER A 825 -1.59 19.99 21.64
C SER A 825 -1.50 20.54 23.04
N LYS A 826 -1.61 19.68 24.06
CA LYS A 826 -1.40 20.05 25.43
C LYS A 826 -0.86 18.86 26.23
N VAL A 827 0.17 19.13 27.04
CA VAL A 827 0.75 18.17 27.95
C VAL A 827 0.77 18.78 29.33
N ILE A 828 0.21 18.06 30.30
CA ILE A 828 0.23 18.44 31.72
C ILE A 828 1.10 17.42 32.44
N SER A 829 2.16 17.88 33.09
CA SER A 829 3.06 17.05 33.87
C SER A 829 2.90 17.41 35.37
N ILE A 830 2.54 16.40 36.14
CA ILE A 830 2.33 16.53 37.59
C ILE A 830 3.52 15.87 38.31
N ASP A 831 4.26 16.65 39.05
CA ASP A 831 5.43 16.17 39.79
C ASP A 831 5.02 15.36 41.05
N PRO A 832 5.97 14.69 41.73
CA PRO A 832 5.72 13.95 42.96
C PRO A 832 5.19 14.77 44.14
N ARG A 833 5.24 16.09 44.10
CA ARG A 833 4.68 16.99 45.12
C ARG A 833 3.27 17.46 44.77
N GLY A 834 2.74 17.00 43.60
CA GLY A 834 1.44 17.43 43.11
C GLY A 834 1.45 18.74 42.32
N ASN A 835 2.63 19.32 42.02
CA ASN A 835 2.71 20.55 41.24
C ASN A 835 2.51 20.19 39.75
N ALA A 836 1.60 20.87 39.08
CA ALA A 836 1.33 20.72 37.69
C ALA A 836 2.08 21.76 36.83
N SER A 837 2.76 21.32 35.80
CA SER A 837 3.27 22.16 34.71
C SER A 837 2.56 21.85 33.44
N GLU A 838 2.21 22.85 32.66
CA GLU A 838 1.50 22.70 31.41
C GLU A 838 2.34 23.22 30.25
N GLN A 839 2.33 22.48 29.15
CA GLN A 839 2.89 22.91 27.87
C GLN A 839 1.82 22.69 26.80
N TRP A 840 1.55 23.70 25.98
CA TRP A 840 0.57 23.58 24.93
C TRP A 840 1.00 24.37 23.72
N SER A 841 0.46 23.96 22.56
CA SER A 841 0.58 24.69 21.30
C SER A 841 -0.79 25.09 20.78
N GLU A 842 -0.86 26.24 20.18
CA GLU A 842 -2.06 26.78 19.56
C GLU A 842 -1.82 27.09 18.11
N TYR A 843 -2.83 26.85 17.28
CA TYR A 843 -2.84 27.26 15.91
C TYR A 843 -3.03 28.77 15.79
N GLY A 844 -2.16 29.42 15.05
CA GLY A 844 -2.29 30.78 14.60
C GLY A 844 -2.72 30.86 13.13
N PRO A 845 -2.69 32.06 12.53
CA PRO A 845 -2.95 32.25 11.09
C PRO A 845 -2.04 31.37 10.25
N GLY A 846 -2.63 30.63 9.29
CA GLY A 846 -1.90 29.69 8.45
C GLY A 846 -1.19 28.60 9.24
N ALA A 847 0.05 28.36 8.92
CA ALA A 847 0.89 27.33 9.57
C ALA A 847 1.63 27.82 10.83
N VAL A 848 1.32 29.01 11.34
CA VAL A 848 1.96 29.53 12.53
C VAL A 848 1.44 28.82 13.77
N ARG A 849 2.34 28.32 14.60
CA ARG A 849 2.04 27.70 15.87
C ARG A 849 2.70 28.47 17.01
N THR A 850 1.95 28.72 18.07
CA THR A 850 2.48 29.37 19.29
C THR A 850 2.59 28.32 20.37
N GLN A 851 3.80 28.08 20.85
CA GLN A 851 4.05 27.24 22.04
C GLN A 851 4.02 28.07 23.31
N LYS A 852 3.32 27.56 24.31
CA LYS A 852 3.15 28.20 25.61
C LYS A 852 3.48 27.25 26.74
N SER A 853 3.91 27.74 27.87
CA SER A 853 4.13 26.94 29.09
C SER A 853 3.74 27.71 30.34
N SER A 854 3.31 27.00 31.36
CA SER A 854 3.06 27.52 32.69
C SER A 854 3.77 26.66 33.75
N ILE A 855 4.20 27.31 34.83
CA ILE A 855 4.93 26.65 35.92
C ILE A 855 4.20 26.95 37.23
N PRO A 856 4.10 25.99 38.17
CA PRO A 856 3.48 26.20 39.44
C PRO A 856 4.22 27.26 40.27
N THR A 857 3.48 27.93 41.13
CA THR A 857 3.97 29.07 41.95
C THR A 857 4.30 28.71 43.38
N SER A 858 4.27 27.42 43.74
CA SER A 858 4.43 26.97 45.12
C SER A 858 5.74 27.43 45.82
N ASP A 859 6.76 27.80 45.03
CA ASP A 859 8.07 28.17 45.58
C ASP A 859 8.45 29.66 45.34
N ILE A 860 7.50 30.50 44.89
CA ILE A 860 7.80 31.89 44.52
C ILE A 860 7.15 32.86 45.52
N THR A 861 8.00 33.63 46.24
CA THR A 861 7.58 34.73 47.09
C THR A 861 7.42 36.05 46.31
N ALA A 862 6.25 36.54 46.28
CA ALA A 862 5.81 37.93 46.34
C ALA A 862 6.36 38.96 45.35
N ALA A 863 6.18 38.82 44.05
CA ALA A 863 6.04 39.98 43.14
C ALA A 863 5.38 39.65 41.78
N ALA A 864 4.87 38.46 41.65
CA ALA A 864 4.23 38.00 40.43
C ALA A 864 2.71 37.94 40.57
N THR A 865 1.97 38.26 39.52
CA THR A 865 0.53 38.01 39.50
C THR A 865 0.30 36.54 39.40
N VAL A 866 -0.36 35.95 40.37
CA VAL A 866 -0.68 34.55 40.47
C VAL A 866 -2.17 34.37 40.23
N ILE A 867 -2.52 33.50 39.27
CA ILE A 867 -3.89 33.08 39.02
C ILE A 867 -3.92 31.56 39.07
N ASP A 868 -4.85 31.02 39.85
CA ASP A 868 -5.04 29.56 40.06
C ASP A 868 -3.75 28.77 40.39
N GLY A 869 -2.83 29.38 41.13
CA GLY A 869 -1.56 28.75 41.49
C GLY A 869 -0.45 28.87 40.47
N PHE A 870 -0.64 29.60 39.39
CA PHE A 870 0.36 29.83 38.34
C PHE A 870 0.75 31.30 38.22
N ILE A 871 2.00 31.56 37.83
CA ILE A 871 2.49 32.91 37.52
C ILE A 871 2.07 33.28 36.12
N ILE A 872 1.21 34.26 35.95
CA ILE A 872 0.71 34.68 34.64
C ILE A 872 1.44 35.93 34.13
N SER A 873 1.43 37.02 34.86
CA SER A 873 1.93 38.29 34.36
C SER A 873 3.45 38.40 34.26
N GLN A 874 4.16 37.77 35.15
CA GLN A 874 5.61 37.79 35.13
C GLN A 874 6.12 36.75 34.18
N MET A 875 5.36 35.70 33.99
CA MET A 875 5.59 34.75 32.93
C MET A 875 5.29 35.36 31.58
N GLU A 876 4.37 36.30 31.42
CA GLU A 876 4.20 37.01 30.14
C GLU A 876 5.47 37.67 29.66
N THR A 877 6.22 38.34 30.53
CA THR A 877 7.50 38.95 30.17
C THR A 877 8.58 37.92 29.92
N ARG A 878 8.50 36.78 30.58
CA ARG A 878 9.38 35.62 30.39
C ARG A 878 8.82 34.61 29.41
N LEU A 879 7.50 34.48 29.33
CA LEU A 879 6.79 33.72 28.30
C LEU A 879 6.99 34.32 26.91
N LEU A 880 7.06 35.62 26.79
CA LEU A 880 7.50 36.25 25.54
C LEU A 880 8.93 35.89 25.17
N SER A 881 9.79 35.59 26.16
CA SER A 881 11.12 35.03 25.93
C SER A 881 11.14 33.51 25.87
N ALA A 882 10.09 32.82 26.32
CA ALA A 882 9.93 31.36 26.26
C ALA A 882 8.91 30.89 25.21
N ALA A 883 8.04 31.76 24.71
CA ALA A 883 7.15 31.45 23.62
C ALA A 883 7.96 31.31 22.33
N THR A 884 8.06 30.10 21.85
CA THR A 884 8.63 29.83 20.53
C THR A 884 7.50 29.85 19.53
N ILE A 885 7.51 30.80 18.61
CA ILE A 885 6.64 30.77 17.45
C ILE A 885 7.34 29.87 16.44
N THR A 886 6.88 28.64 16.30
CA THR A 886 7.31 27.75 15.24
C THR A 886 6.45 27.98 14.02
N ARG A 887 7.08 28.35 12.92
CA ARG A 887 6.47 28.28 11.60
C ARG A 887 6.60 26.86 11.10
N ASP A 888 5.57 26.35 10.48
CA ASP A 888 5.68 25.05 9.84
C ASP A 888 6.75 25.17 8.73
N ALA A 889 7.77 24.33 8.85
CA ALA A 889 8.85 24.28 7.88
C ALA A 889 8.45 23.51 6.61
N ALA A 890 7.16 23.29 6.39
CA ALA A 890 6.65 22.69 5.15
C ALA A 890 6.74 23.69 4.00
N THR A 891 7.89 24.28 3.86
CA THR A 891 8.27 25.08 2.72
C THR A 891 9.75 24.87 2.45
#